data_d50b42260d278aedfadcc83019ec35b3
#
_entry.id   d50b42260d278aedfadcc83019ec35b3
#
_cell.length_a   1.000
_cell.length_b   1.000
_cell.length_c   1.000
_cell.angle_alpha   90.00
_cell.angle_beta   90.00
_cell.angle_gamma   90.00
#
_symmetry.space_group_name_H-M   'P 1'
#
loop_
_entity.id
_entity.type
_entity.pdbx_description
1 polymer ?
#
loop_
_entity_poly.entity_id
_entity_poly.type
_entity_poly.pdbx_seq_one_letter_code
_entity_poly.pdbx_strand_id
1 'polypeptide(L)'
;MRTRKVTHGDEPAYALDGAATARAVLDREGRVVEWNEGAGRLLGRPAAEVVGRPAAELLAPEASYIPPPPGSLSWSGTLALRHRDGHTVTVWLLAHQRGPKDGDGSGGWLVLCPLDDPGPLVRDDPLAAAVMVQSPCAMAVFDDRLRLRGINDVMADAVGIPERKLRGLHMSEIVGGRQGEKLEEDLREVLARGRRKDVQTFLRAADENSAHAWSAAIAPLCDDTGRPIGVCVTGHDITEQYLARQRLQMVNEASIRIGTTLDVRRTAQELADVCVPTLADFVSVDLMQSLDHGDEPHEGPLSAPFTLRRAAHQSITPGSPEAVVEIGRTDVYPATSPQAASLSVGHTIVATDPANTLVDWLAWDPLRSARVKELGVHTTMSVPIRARGTTLGVAVLTRFRRLDPFTPDDELLAEEVTARAAVCIDNARRYSRERETALALQRSLLPRTLPRMPALEAASRYLPAAQAGVGGDWFDVIPMSGMRVAMVVGDVVGHGVQASATMGRLRTAVRTLADVDLAPDELLTHLDDLVVRLSAEAGSEGVTGEVGATCLYVVYDPVTRRCTFARAGHPPPVVLDPDGRPMEVHVPSGQPLGLGGLPFESAELELPEGTVIALYTDGLIETRDRDIDAGQELLADALSGRKGPLDDICREVVQSLLPAGGAPDDVALLLGRTRGLRPTQVATWSIPADPAFVARTRQYVLTQMALWGISEAAFTAELVVSELVTNAIRHGAPPIQLRLIHDETTLICEVSDGSGTAPHLRRAKTFDEGGRGLLLVAQLTQRWGSRHTEDGKTIWAELTLSEE
;
A
#
# COMPACT_ATOMS: atom_id res chain seq x y z
N MET A 1 -29.63 -29.42 36.57
CA MET A 1 -30.62 -30.48 36.50
C MET A 1 -30.45 -31.25 35.20
N ARG A 2 -30.01 -32.44 35.35
CA ARG A 2 -29.84 -33.61 34.44
C ARG A 2 -30.07 -33.43 32.96
N THR A 3 -28.97 -33.39 32.22
CA THR A 3 -28.80 -33.72 30.80
C THR A 3 -29.24 -35.15 30.54
N ARG A 4 -30.26 -35.31 29.69
CA ARG A 4 -30.62 -36.62 29.14
C ARG A 4 -29.84 -36.80 27.83
N LYS A 5 -28.86 -37.71 27.83
CA LYS A 5 -28.28 -38.32 26.63
C LYS A 5 -29.40 -38.98 25.82
N VAL A 6 -29.59 -38.50 24.57
CA VAL A 6 -30.36 -39.28 23.57
C VAL A 6 -29.34 -40.22 22.90
N THR A 7 -29.53 -41.48 23.18
CA THR A 7 -28.84 -42.57 22.52
C THR A 7 -29.24 -42.60 21.05
N HIS A 8 -28.27 -42.70 20.18
CA HIS A 8 -28.45 -43.10 18.77
C HIS A 8 -29.07 -44.51 18.76
N GLY A 9 -30.29 -44.59 18.30
CA GLY A 9 -31.00 -45.81 18.05
C GLY A 9 -31.88 -45.62 16.83
N ASP A 10 -31.67 -46.52 15.89
CA ASP A 10 -32.49 -46.85 14.75
C ASP A 10 -32.68 -45.77 13.67
N GLU A 11 -31.83 -45.79 12.66
CA GLU A 11 -32.18 -45.39 11.31
C GLU A 11 -33.45 -46.17 10.92
N PRO A 12 -34.53 -45.48 10.51
CA PRO A 12 -35.62 -46.19 9.87
C PRO A 12 -35.07 -46.78 8.57
N ALA A 13 -34.87 -48.09 8.53
CA ALA A 13 -34.75 -48.86 7.28
C ALA A 13 -36.00 -48.54 6.46
N TYR A 14 -35.88 -47.60 5.53
CA TYR A 14 -36.91 -47.38 4.52
C TYR A 14 -37.04 -48.70 3.74
N ALA A 15 -38.10 -49.41 3.98
CA ALA A 15 -38.57 -50.46 3.12
C ALA A 15 -39.04 -49.80 1.80
N LEU A 16 -38.05 -49.39 0.99
CA LEU A 16 -38.22 -49.20 -0.43
C LEU A 16 -38.88 -50.50 -0.92
N ASP A 17 -40.00 -50.39 -1.67
CA ASP A 17 -40.66 -51.57 -2.25
C ASP A 17 -39.60 -52.24 -3.14
N GLY A 18 -38.82 -53.14 -2.54
CA GLY A 18 -37.62 -53.74 -3.12
C GLY A 18 -37.85 -54.55 -4.36
N ALA A 19 -39.13 -54.60 -4.76
CA ALA A 19 -39.63 -55.41 -5.90
C ALA A 19 -39.77 -54.59 -7.18
N ALA A 20 -39.99 -53.29 -7.16
CA ALA A 20 -40.28 -52.47 -8.34
C ALA A 20 -39.09 -51.93 -9.11
N THR A 21 -37.90 -51.83 -8.44
CA THR A 21 -36.67 -51.40 -9.08
C THR A 21 -35.57 -52.41 -8.76
N ALA A 22 -34.84 -52.89 -9.77
CA ALA A 22 -33.65 -53.67 -9.56
C ALA A 22 -32.50 -52.71 -9.14
N ARG A 23 -31.90 -52.99 -7.97
CA ARG A 23 -30.84 -52.18 -7.39
C ARG A 23 -29.64 -53.04 -7.01
N ALA A 24 -28.44 -52.59 -7.40
CA ALA A 24 -27.16 -53.15 -6.98
C ALA A 24 -26.19 -52.05 -6.53
N VAL A 25 -25.37 -52.35 -5.56
CA VAL A 25 -24.23 -51.49 -5.17
C VAL A 25 -22.96 -52.26 -5.47
N LEU A 26 -22.03 -51.59 -6.13
CA LEU A 26 -20.69 -52.10 -6.45
C LEU A 26 -19.64 -51.34 -5.65
N ASP A 27 -18.58 -52.04 -5.19
CA ASP A 27 -17.39 -51.40 -4.60
C ASP A 27 -16.47 -50.81 -5.69
N ARG A 28 -15.30 -50.28 -5.29
CA ARG A 28 -14.31 -49.72 -6.24
C ARG A 28 -13.71 -50.77 -7.16
N GLU A 29 -13.65 -51.99 -6.73
CA GLU A 29 -13.15 -53.16 -7.46
C GLU A 29 -14.21 -53.77 -8.38
N GLY A 30 -15.44 -53.21 -8.42
CA GLY A 30 -16.55 -53.69 -9.24
C GLY A 30 -17.22 -54.94 -8.69
N ARG A 31 -17.06 -55.27 -7.41
CA ARG A 31 -17.77 -56.37 -6.76
C ARG A 31 -19.10 -55.92 -6.23
N VAL A 32 -20.11 -56.79 -6.31
CA VAL A 32 -21.45 -56.50 -5.79
C VAL A 32 -21.42 -56.53 -4.25
N VAL A 33 -21.80 -55.41 -3.63
CA VAL A 33 -21.90 -55.27 -2.16
C VAL A 33 -23.36 -55.35 -1.70
N GLU A 34 -24.30 -54.81 -2.48
CA GLU A 34 -25.74 -54.87 -2.20
C GLU A 34 -26.48 -55.40 -3.44
N TRP A 35 -27.52 -56.17 -3.19
CA TRP A 35 -28.37 -56.78 -4.22
C TRP A 35 -29.79 -56.91 -3.68
N ASN A 36 -30.74 -56.13 -4.22
CA ASN A 36 -32.13 -56.13 -3.72
C ASN A 36 -32.99 -57.23 -4.37
N GLU A 37 -34.22 -57.35 -3.90
CA GLU A 37 -35.19 -58.30 -4.40
C GLU A 37 -35.53 -58.06 -5.90
N GLY A 38 -35.63 -56.78 -6.33
CA GLY A 38 -35.88 -56.47 -7.74
C GLY A 38 -34.74 -56.95 -8.65
N ALA A 39 -33.50 -56.79 -8.26
CA ALA A 39 -32.33 -57.28 -9.00
C ALA A 39 -32.32 -58.82 -9.02
N GLY A 40 -32.75 -59.45 -7.92
CA GLY A 40 -32.95 -60.93 -7.84
C GLY A 40 -34.00 -61.44 -8.84
N ARG A 41 -35.10 -60.71 -8.95
CA ARG A 41 -36.20 -61.09 -9.95
C ARG A 41 -35.76 -60.85 -11.38
N LEU A 42 -35.02 -59.73 -11.63
CA LEU A 42 -34.55 -59.38 -12.98
C LEU A 42 -33.65 -60.48 -13.59
N LEU A 43 -32.72 -61.00 -12.77
CA LEU A 43 -31.72 -61.97 -13.25
C LEU A 43 -31.91 -63.40 -12.72
N GLY A 44 -33.00 -63.68 -11.96
CA GLY A 44 -33.26 -64.99 -11.36
C GLY A 44 -32.22 -65.45 -10.33
N ARG A 45 -31.38 -64.49 -9.79
CA ARG A 45 -30.27 -64.77 -8.88
C ARG A 45 -30.55 -64.18 -7.53
N PRO A 46 -30.58 -64.95 -6.44
CA PRO A 46 -30.70 -64.41 -5.09
C PRO A 46 -29.39 -63.72 -4.63
N ALA A 47 -29.52 -62.80 -3.69
CA ALA A 47 -28.37 -62.01 -3.18
C ALA A 47 -27.21 -62.93 -2.73
N ALA A 48 -27.51 -64.05 -2.11
CA ALA A 48 -26.44 -64.97 -1.62
C ALA A 48 -25.56 -65.58 -2.74
N GLU A 49 -26.04 -65.58 -3.99
CA GLU A 49 -25.23 -66.04 -5.13
C GLU A 49 -24.43 -64.96 -5.80
N VAL A 50 -24.72 -63.64 -5.53
CA VAL A 50 -24.17 -62.49 -6.29
C VAL A 50 -23.31 -61.60 -5.43
N VAL A 51 -23.67 -61.36 -4.18
CA VAL A 51 -22.91 -60.50 -3.28
C VAL A 51 -21.50 -61.04 -3.05
N GLY A 52 -20.49 -60.18 -3.13
CA GLY A 52 -19.06 -60.50 -3.05
C GLY A 52 -18.44 -60.93 -4.39
N ARG A 53 -19.21 -61.11 -5.45
CA ARG A 53 -18.68 -61.47 -6.77
C ARG A 53 -18.50 -60.26 -7.68
N PRO A 54 -17.58 -60.30 -8.67
CA PRO A 54 -17.45 -59.29 -9.68
C PRO A 54 -18.73 -59.13 -10.49
N ALA A 55 -19.26 -57.90 -10.63
CA ALA A 55 -20.42 -57.60 -11.44
C ALA A 55 -20.23 -57.95 -12.93
N ALA A 56 -19.00 -58.01 -13.40
CA ALA A 56 -18.65 -58.46 -14.74
C ALA A 56 -19.13 -59.88 -15.06
N GLU A 57 -19.31 -60.77 -14.05
CA GLU A 57 -19.85 -62.13 -14.22
C GLU A 57 -21.33 -62.15 -14.60
N LEU A 58 -22.03 -61.00 -14.41
CA LEU A 58 -23.45 -60.86 -14.79
C LEU A 58 -23.60 -60.37 -16.23
N LEU A 59 -22.55 -59.97 -16.91
CA LEU A 59 -22.61 -59.55 -18.32
C LEU A 59 -22.82 -60.78 -19.23
N ALA A 60 -23.60 -60.62 -20.29
CA ALA A 60 -23.69 -61.63 -21.35
C ALA A 60 -22.39 -61.69 -22.16
N PRO A 61 -21.97 -62.83 -22.73
CA PRO A 61 -20.71 -62.96 -23.48
C PRO A 61 -20.56 -61.98 -24.66
N GLU A 62 -21.68 -61.51 -25.20
CA GLU A 62 -21.74 -60.62 -26.36
C GLU A 62 -21.90 -59.13 -25.92
N ALA A 63 -21.88 -58.84 -24.64
CA ALA A 63 -22.09 -57.47 -24.13
C ALA A 63 -20.94 -56.55 -24.45
N SER A 64 -21.18 -55.52 -25.25
CA SER A 64 -20.26 -54.38 -25.42
C SER A 64 -20.41 -53.43 -24.22
N TYR A 65 -19.48 -53.45 -23.31
CA TYR A 65 -19.39 -52.50 -22.18
C TYR A 65 -18.56 -51.30 -22.60
N ILE A 66 -19.19 -50.16 -22.56
CA ILE A 66 -18.50 -48.87 -22.69
C ILE A 66 -18.27 -48.34 -21.27
N PRO A 67 -17.03 -48.31 -20.77
CA PRO A 67 -16.78 -47.80 -19.43
C PRO A 67 -17.12 -46.29 -19.39
N PRO A 68 -17.61 -45.79 -18.23
CA PRO A 68 -17.81 -44.37 -18.05
C PRO A 68 -16.48 -43.59 -18.24
N PRO A 69 -16.53 -42.40 -18.83
CA PRO A 69 -15.34 -41.55 -18.93
C PRO A 69 -14.70 -41.35 -17.55
N PRO A 70 -13.36 -41.22 -17.47
CA PRO A 70 -12.67 -40.92 -16.21
C PRO A 70 -13.24 -39.64 -15.57
N GLY A 71 -13.64 -39.72 -14.27
CA GLY A 71 -14.20 -38.57 -13.54
C GLY A 71 -15.75 -38.44 -13.67
N SER A 72 -16.45 -39.29 -14.40
CA SER A 72 -17.92 -39.28 -14.49
C SER A 72 -18.52 -39.61 -13.13
N LEU A 73 -19.45 -38.79 -12.64
CA LEU A 73 -20.24 -39.03 -11.43
C LEU A 73 -21.49 -39.86 -11.66
N SER A 74 -21.94 -39.97 -12.91
CA SER A 74 -23.08 -40.77 -13.34
C SER A 74 -22.83 -41.43 -14.70
N TRP A 75 -23.50 -42.50 -14.96
CA TRP A 75 -23.48 -43.22 -16.25
C TRP A 75 -24.82 -43.82 -16.52
N SER A 76 -25.28 -43.78 -17.76
CA SER A 76 -26.47 -44.52 -18.19
C SER A 76 -26.21 -45.25 -19.51
N GLY A 77 -26.75 -46.42 -19.63
CA GLY A 77 -26.53 -47.21 -20.84
C GLY A 77 -27.35 -48.50 -20.90
N THR A 78 -27.40 -49.13 -22.07
CA THR A 78 -28.06 -50.43 -22.25
C THR A 78 -27.00 -51.51 -22.19
N LEU A 79 -27.18 -52.46 -21.27
CA LEU A 79 -26.33 -53.66 -21.14
C LEU A 79 -27.10 -54.95 -21.32
N ALA A 80 -26.44 -55.93 -21.91
CA ALA A 80 -26.92 -57.29 -22.01
C ALA A 80 -26.45 -58.11 -20.81
N LEU A 81 -27.34 -58.51 -19.92
CA LEU A 81 -27.07 -59.26 -18.70
C LEU A 81 -27.49 -60.72 -18.86
N ARG A 82 -26.83 -61.65 -18.17
CA ARG A 82 -27.07 -63.06 -18.22
C ARG A 82 -28.01 -63.53 -17.06
N HIS A 83 -29.21 -63.94 -17.40
CA HIS A 83 -30.11 -64.53 -16.43
C HIS A 83 -29.60 -65.93 -15.95
N ARG A 84 -30.07 -66.38 -14.78
CA ARG A 84 -29.69 -67.71 -14.20
C ARG A 84 -29.89 -68.86 -15.14
N ASP A 85 -31.00 -68.88 -15.93
CA ASP A 85 -31.37 -69.89 -16.87
C ASP A 85 -30.55 -69.84 -18.17
N GLY A 86 -29.60 -68.95 -18.30
CA GLY A 86 -28.68 -68.82 -19.42
C GLY A 86 -29.16 -67.92 -20.58
N HIS A 87 -30.36 -67.36 -20.55
CA HIS A 87 -30.81 -66.39 -21.58
C HIS A 87 -30.28 -64.98 -21.28
N THR A 88 -30.19 -64.19 -22.33
CA THR A 88 -29.71 -62.77 -22.21
C THR A 88 -30.92 -61.86 -21.98
N VAL A 89 -30.82 -60.99 -20.99
CA VAL A 89 -31.76 -59.89 -20.68
C VAL A 89 -31.12 -58.58 -21.00
N THR A 90 -31.62 -57.85 -21.98
CA THR A 90 -31.15 -56.53 -22.35
C THR A 90 -31.89 -55.49 -21.53
N VAL A 91 -31.16 -54.75 -20.70
CA VAL A 91 -31.72 -53.73 -19.77
C VAL A 91 -31.01 -52.39 -19.91
N TRP A 92 -31.79 -51.38 -19.70
CA TRP A 92 -31.16 -50.02 -19.52
C TRP A 92 -30.85 -49.83 -18.03
N LEU A 93 -29.61 -49.37 -17.76
CA LEU A 93 -29.09 -49.13 -16.41
C LEU A 93 -28.76 -47.65 -16.22
N LEU A 94 -29.06 -47.17 -15.04
CA LEU A 94 -28.58 -45.89 -14.54
C LEU A 94 -27.61 -46.18 -13.38
N ALA A 95 -26.43 -45.56 -13.41
CA ALA A 95 -25.43 -45.76 -12.36
C ALA A 95 -24.96 -44.42 -11.84
N HIS A 96 -24.85 -44.29 -10.52
CA HIS A 96 -24.32 -43.11 -9.83
C HIS A 96 -23.13 -43.49 -8.95
N GLN A 97 -22.06 -42.66 -8.97
CA GLN A 97 -20.92 -42.82 -8.08
C GLN A 97 -21.35 -42.43 -6.65
N ARG A 98 -21.10 -43.30 -5.69
CA ARG A 98 -21.28 -43.00 -4.25
C ARG A 98 -19.98 -42.45 -3.69
N GLY A 99 -20.06 -41.29 -3.03
CA GLY A 99 -18.94 -40.75 -2.22
C GLY A 99 -18.66 -41.64 -1.00
N PRO A 100 -17.46 -41.58 -0.38
CA PRO A 100 -17.19 -42.33 0.85
C PRO A 100 -18.16 -41.85 1.95
N LYS A 101 -18.88 -42.80 2.57
CA LYS A 101 -19.58 -42.55 3.84
C LYS A 101 -18.52 -42.29 4.91
N ASP A 102 -18.79 -41.37 5.86
CA ASP A 102 -17.88 -41.00 6.94
C ASP A 102 -17.22 -42.24 7.58
N GLY A 103 -15.94 -42.44 7.34
CA GLY A 103 -15.07 -43.42 8.03
C GLY A 103 -14.71 -44.70 7.30
N ASP A 104 -15.33 -45.05 6.14
CA ASP A 104 -15.12 -46.37 5.51
C ASP A 104 -14.57 -46.27 4.09
N GLY A 105 -13.80 -45.40 3.67
CA GLY A 105 -13.01 -45.41 2.42
C GLY A 105 -13.60 -46.04 1.15
N SER A 106 -14.82 -46.58 1.19
CA SER A 106 -15.51 -47.36 0.15
C SER A 106 -16.36 -46.45 -0.76
N GLY A 107 -15.74 -45.77 -1.73
CA GLY A 107 -16.46 -45.24 -2.88
C GLY A 107 -16.86 -46.40 -3.84
N GLY A 108 -18.06 -46.36 -4.38
CA GLY A 108 -18.51 -47.38 -5.30
C GLY A 108 -19.61 -46.85 -6.24
N TRP A 109 -20.34 -47.74 -6.93
CA TRP A 109 -21.39 -47.37 -7.83
C TRP A 109 -22.74 -47.92 -7.35
N LEU A 110 -23.78 -47.08 -7.36
CA LEU A 110 -25.19 -47.48 -7.25
C LEU A 110 -25.72 -47.70 -8.66
N VAL A 111 -26.16 -48.91 -8.96
CA VAL A 111 -26.71 -49.31 -10.28
C VAL A 111 -28.19 -49.63 -10.14
N LEU A 112 -29.02 -49.08 -11.02
CA LEU A 112 -30.46 -49.10 -10.98
C LEU A 112 -31.07 -49.52 -12.32
N CYS A 113 -32.17 -50.28 -12.28
CA CYS A 113 -32.99 -50.61 -13.41
C CYS A 113 -34.48 -50.62 -13.00
N PRO A 114 -35.36 -49.78 -13.56
CA PRO A 114 -36.79 -49.84 -13.31
C PRO A 114 -37.39 -51.14 -13.91
N LEU A 115 -38.21 -51.89 -13.14
CA LEU A 115 -38.80 -53.12 -13.55
C LEU A 115 -40.28 -53.00 -13.94
N ASP A 116 -41.00 -52.09 -13.27
CA ASP A 116 -42.41 -51.85 -13.48
C ASP A 116 -42.64 -50.50 -14.19
N ASP A 117 -43.39 -50.50 -15.32
CA ASP A 117 -43.91 -49.29 -15.95
C ASP A 117 -45.30 -48.98 -15.38
N PRO A 118 -45.43 -47.97 -14.48
CA PRO A 118 -46.75 -47.62 -13.90
C PRO A 118 -47.74 -47.05 -14.93
N GLY A 119 -47.37 -46.99 -16.21
CA GLY A 119 -48.14 -46.39 -17.29
C GLY A 119 -48.12 -44.86 -17.32
N PRO A 120 -48.47 -44.19 -18.41
CA PRO A 120 -48.49 -42.74 -18.55
C PRO A 120 -49.58 -42.13 -17.66
N LEU A 121 -49.30 -40.96 -17.11
CA LEU A 121 -50.15 -40.24 -16.16
C LEU A 121 -51.48 -39.76 -16.68
N VAL A 122 -51.64 -39.58 -18.00
CA VAL A 122 -52.80 -38.88 -18.60
C VAL A 122 -53.23 -39.60 -19.86
N ARG A 123 -54.22 -40.48 -19.71
CA ARG A 123 -54.84 -41.09 -20.88
C ARG A 123 -56.22 -40.47 -21.23
N ASP A 124 -56.88 -39.81 -20.27
CA ASP A 124 -58.29 -39.44 -20.41
C ASP A 124 -58.64 -37.97 -20.57
N ASP A 125 -57.68 -37.06 -20.36
CA ASP A 125 -57.87 -35.62 -20.56
C ASP A 125 -56.78 -35.01 -21.53
N PRO A 126 -57.19 -34.72 -22.79
CA PRO A 126 -56.27 -34.13 -23.78
C PRO A 126 -55.72 -32.78 -23.40
N LEU A 127 -56.39 -31.97 -22.58
CA LEU A 127 -55.92 -30.67 -22.13
C LEU A 127 -54.83 -30.79 -21.07
N ALA A 128 -55.01 -31.72 -20.14
CA ALA A 128 -54.01 -31.99 -19.12
C ALA A 128 -52.72 -32.59 -19.75
N ALA A 129 -52.82 -33.42 -20.74
CA ALA A 129 -51.74 -33.97 -21.54
C ALA A 129 -51.00 -32.82 -22.29
N ALA A 130 -51.73 -31.91 -22.90
CA ALA A 130 -51.16 -30.79 -23.63
C ALA A 130 -50.43 -29.82 -22.70
N VAL A 131 -50.93 -29.57 -21.49
CA VAL A 131 -50.25 -28.73 -20.48
C VAL A 131 -48.92 -29.33 -20.07
N MET A 132 -48.84 -30.64 -19.86
CA MET A 132 -47.57 -31.32 -19.57
C MET A 132 -46.56 -31.19 -20.72
N VAL A 133 -46.97 -31.49 -21.94
CA VAL A 133 -46.07 -31.53 -23.11
C VAL A 133 -45.67 -30.13 -23.59
N GLN A 134 -46.57 -29.14 -23.53
CA GLN A 134 -46.34 -27.81 -24.08
C GLN A 134 -45.86 -26.77 -23.04
N SER A 135 -45.71 -27.17 -21.78
CA SER A 135 -45.21 -26.28 -20.75
C SER A 135 -43.74 -25.87 -21.05
N PRO A 136 -43.43 -24.55 -21.05
CA PRO A 136 -42.05 -24.10 -21.20
C PRO A 136 -41.22 -24.34 -19.94
N CYS A 137 -41.83 -24.74 -18.82
CA CYS A 137 -41.14 -25.07 -17.58
C CYS A 137 -40.84 -26.58 -17.53
N ALA A 138 -39.70 -26.95 -17.00
CA ALA A 138 -39.40 -28.32 -16.66
C ALA A 138 -40.43 -28.83 -15.63
N MET A 139 -41.09 -29.94 -15.88
CA MET A 139 -42.16 -30.52 -15.03
C MET A 139 -41.92 -31.99 -14.76
N ALA A 140 -42.10 -32.38 -13.48
CA ALA A 140 -42.08 -33.78 -13.06
C ALA A 140 -43.22 -34.02 -12.06
N VAL A 141 -43.87 -35.18 -12.17
CA VAL A 141 -45.00 -35.59 -11.32
C VAL A 141 -44.65 -36.89 -10.64
N PHE A 142 -44.80 -36.91 -9.32
CA PHE A 142 -44.59 -38.08 -8.46
C PHE A 142 -45.90 -38.47 -7.79
N ASP A 143 -46.10 -39.77 -7.56
CA ASP A 143 -47.26 -40.32 -6.82
C ASP A 143 -47.08 -40.13 -5.29
N ASP A 144 -48.07 -40.70 -4.53
CA ASP A 144 -48.08 -40.71 -3.07
C ASP A 144 -46.95 -41.54 -2.44
N ARG A 145 -46.26 -42.37 -3.24
CA ARG A 145 -45.08 -43.14 -2.87
C ARG A 145 -43.77 -42.48 -3.33
N LEU A 146 -43.84 -41.25 -3.87
CA LEU A 146 -42.75 -40.46 -4.45
C LEU A 146 -42.06 -41.17 -5.64
N ARG A 147 -42.80 -41.98 -6.41
CA ARG A 147 -42.33 -42.58 -7.65
C ARG A 147 -42.68 -41.67 -8.80
N LEU A 148 -41.75 -41.50 -9.72
CA LEU A 148 -41.96 -40.69 -10.91
C LEU A 148 -43.07 -41.31 -11.80
N ARG A 149 -44.08 -40.52 -12.09
CA ARG A 149 -45.20 -40.88 -12.99
C ARG A 149 -45.04 -40.29 -14.39
N GLY A 150 -44.43 -39.12 -14.50
CA GLY A 150 -44.18 -38.48 -15.79
C GLY A 150 -43.34 -37.23 -15.67
N ILE A 151 -42.65 -36.91 -16.76
CA ILE A 151 -41.91 -35.64 -16.98
C ILE A 151 -42.28 -35.13 -18.37
N ASN A 152 -42.11 -33.81 -18.58
CA ASN A 152 -42.17 -33.24 -19.91
C ASN A 152 -40.79 -33.23 -20.60
N ASP A 153 -40.77 -32.87 -21.89
CA ASP A 153 -39.55 -32.87 -22.69
C ASP A 153 -38.49 -31.91 -22.09
N VAL A 154 -38.91 -30.76 -21.58
CA VAL A 154 -37.99 -29.78 -20.93
C VAL A 154 -37.30 -30.36 -19.70
N MET A 155 -38.00 -31.15 -18.88
CA MET A 155 -37.41 -31.86 -17.74
C MET A 155 -36.53 -33.02 -18.19
N ALA A 156 -36.96 -33.74 -19.27
CA ALA A 156 -36.15 -34.83 -19.83
C ALA A 156 -34.80 -34.31 -20.35
N ASP A 157 -34.80 -33.17 -21.03
CA ASP A 157 -33.58 -32.50 -21.49
C ASP A 157 -32.71 -32.02 -20.29
N ALA A 158 -33.33 -31.42 -19.27
CA ALA A 158 -32.64 -30.97 -18.06
C ALA A 158 -31.92 -32.10 -17.29
N VAL A 159 -32.50 -33.29 -17.29
CA VAL A 159 -31.91 -34.48 -16.65
C VAL A 159 -31.00 -35.26 -17.62
N GLY A 160 -31.17 -35.07 -18.93
CA GLY A 160 -30.43 -35.80 -19.98
C GLY A 160 -30.91 -37.25 -20.17
N ILE A 161 -32.09 -37.60 -19.64
CA ILE A 161 -32.62 -38.98 -19.68
C ILE A 161 -34.09 -38.96 -20.08
N PRO A 162 -34.49 -39.72 -21.12
CA PRO A 162 -35.89 -39.77 -21.59
C PRO A 162 -36.85 -40.31 -20.53
N GLU A 163 -38.07 -39.74 -20.47
CA GLU A 163 -39.15 -40.11 -19.53
C GLU A 163 -39.35 -41.61 -19.32
N ARG A 164 -39.44 -42.35 -20.42
CA ARG A 164 -39.71 -43.81 -20.38
C ARG A 164 -38.70 -44.62 -19.55
N LYS A 165 -37.52 -44.07 -19.33
CA LYS A 165 -36.45 -44.73 -18.58
C LYS A 165 -36.44 -44.34 -17.11
N LEU A 166 -37.12 -43.23 -16.76
CA LEU A 166 -37.15 -42.66 -15.41
C LEU A 166 -38.42 -43.01 -14.63
N ARG A 167 -39.48 -43.45 -15.32
CA ARG A 167 -40.74 -43.80 -14.66
C ARG A 167 -40.55 -44.89 -13.58
N GLY A 168 -41.19 -44.66 -12.43
CA GLY A 168 -41.15 -45.58 -11.28
C GLY A 168 -39.92 -45.36 -10.38
N LEU A 169 -38.94 -44.55 -10.79
CA LEU A 169 -37.80 -44.22 -9.97
C LEU A 169 -38.12 -43.09 -8.96
N HIS A 170 -37.39 -43.07 -7.84
CA HIS A 170 -37.42 -42.00 -6.86
C HIS A 170 -36.48 -40.86 -7.27
N MET A 171 -36.67 -39.65 -6.72
CA MET A 171 -35.84 -38.50 -7.03
C MET A 171 -34.34 -38.74 -6.66
N SER A 172 -34.10 -39.43 -5.53
CA SER A 172 -32.74 -39.81 -5.11
C SER A 172 -32.05 -40.79 -6.06
N GLU A 173 -32.87 -41.59 -6.78
CA GLU A 173 -32.40 -42.54 -7.79
C GLU A 173 -32.16 -41.86 -9.15
N ILE A 174 -32.89 -40.77 -9.46
CA ILE A 174 -32.75 -40.02 -10.71
C ILE A 174 -31.53 -39.09 -10.65
N VAL A 175 -31.44 -38.30 -9.60
CA VAL A 175 -30.37 -37.27 -9.47
C VAL A 175 -29.11 -37.86 -8.84
N GLY A 176 -29.22 -38.84 -7.94
CA GLY A 176 -28.12 -39.46 -7.23
C GLY A 176 -27.44 -38.50 -6.16
N GLY A 177 -26.61 -39.09 -5.30
CA GLY A 177 -25.84 -38.41 -4.31
C GLY A 177 -26.64 -37.63 -3.24
N ARG A 178 -25.95 -36.84 -2.41
CA ARG A 178 -26.59 -36.04 -1.33
C ARG A 178 -27.67 -35.09 -1.85
N GLN A 179 -27.55 -34.63 -3.07
CA GLN A 179 -28.49 -33.69 -3.67
C GLN A 179 -29.80 -34.33 -4.01
N GLY A 180 -29.78 -35.55 -4.59
CA GLY A 180 -30.96 -36.35 -4.84
C GLY A 180 -31.66 -36.74 -3.54
N GLU A 181 -30.92 -37.11 -2.51
CA GLU A 181 -31.46 -37.44 -1.18
C GLU A 181 -32.19 -36.23 -0.58
N LYS A 182 -31.59 -35.02 -0.66
CA LYS A 182 -32.21 -33.79 -0.17
C LYS A 182 -33.48 -33.42 -0.94
N LEU A 183 -33.47 -33.50 -2.26
CA LEU A 183 -34.67 -33.23 -3.09
C LEU A 183 -35.78 -34.20 -2.76
N GLU A 184 -35.49 -35.47 -2.55
CA GLU A 184 -36.48 -36.44 -2.13
C GLU A 184 -37.04 -36.18 -0.74
N GLU A 185 -36.23 -35.72 0.19
CA GLU A 185 -36.69 -35.26 1.52
C GLU A 185 -37.64 -34.07 1.39
N ASP A 186 -37.30 -33.08 0.52
CA ASP A 186 -38.18 -31.95 0.22
C ASP A 186 -39.52 -32.38 -0.39
N LEU A 187 -39.52 -33.36 -1.31
CA LEU A 187 -40.74 -33.95 -1.86
C LEU A 187 -41.63 -34.61 -0.78
N ARG A 188 -40.99 -35.36 0.13
CA ARG A 188 -41.66 -36.05 1.25
C ARG A 188 -42.27 -35.06 2.23
N GLU A 189 -41.54 -33.95 2.52
CA GLU A 189 -42.05 -32.90 3.38
C GLU A 189 -43.29 -32.24 2.77
N VAL A 190 -43.27 -31.92 1.46
CA VAL A 190 -44.39 -31.29 0.76
C VAL A 190 -45.61 -32.23 0.72
N LEU A 191 -45.40 -33.52 0.45
CA LEU A 191 -46.48 -34.52 0.46
C LEU A 191 -47.10 -34.63 1.85
N ALA A 192 -46.30 -34.68 2.92
CA ALA A 192 -46.80 -34.85 4.28
C ALA A 192 -47.48 -33.57 4.83
N ARG A 193 -46.98 -32.38 4.48
CA ARG A 193 -47.50 -31.10 5.00
C ARG A 193 -48.58 -30.46 4.13
N GLY A 194 -48.72 -30.90 2.88
CA GLY A 194 -49.68 -30.33 1.91
C GLY A 194 -49.37 -28.85 1.56
N ARG A 195 -48.13 -28.36 1.71
CA ARG A 195 -47.73 -26.99 1.42
C ARG A 195 -46.64 -26.95 0.39
N ARG A 196 -46.73 -25.96 -0.56
CA ARG A 196 -45.69 -25.68 -1.54
C ARG A 196 -44.37 -25.30 -0.88
N LYS A 197 -43.27 -25.77 -1.47
CA LYS A 197 -41.91 -25.42 -1.11
C LYS A 197 -41.16 -24.96 -2.36
N ASP A 198 -40.47 -23.81 -2.27
CA ASP A 198 -39.59 -23.33 -3.32
C ASP A 198 -38.14 -23.68 -2.93
N VAL A 199 -37.39 -24.25 -3.88
CA VAL A 199 -36.02 -24.71 -3.68
C VAL A 199 -35.14 -24.23 -4.81
N GLN A 200 -33.88 -23.88 -4.49
CA GLN A 200 -32.84 -23.68 -5.48
C GLN A 200 -31.87 -24.85 -5.42
N THR A 201 -31.55 -25.41 -6.57
CA THR A 201 -30.72 -26.61 -6.68
C THR A 201 -29.82 -26.53 -7.91
N PHE A 202 -28.79 -27.35 -7.92
CA PHE A 202 -27.93 -27.49 -9.08
C PHE A 202 -28.12 -28.89 -9.66
N LEU A 203 -28.44 -28.98 -10.93
CA LEU A 203 -28.56 -30.25 -11.64
C LEU A 203 -27.51 -30.31 -12.74
N ARG A 204 -26.89 -31.46 -12.87
CA ARG A 204 -26.00 -31.78 -13.98
C ARG A 204 -26.67 -32.82 -14.84
N ALA A 205 -26.88 -32.53 -16.12
CA ALA A 205 -27.36 -33.52 -17.06
C ALA A 205 -26.32 -34.66 -17.23
N ALA A 206 -26.79 -35.85 -17.55
CA ALA A 206 -25.94 -37.05 -17.61
C ALA A 206 -24.84 -36.99 -18.69
N ASP A 207 -25.00 -36.13 -19.69
CA ASP A 207 -24.09 -35.90 -20.83
C ASP A 207 -23.34 -34.57 -20.78
N GLU A 208 -23.52 -33.76 -19.73
CA GLU A 208 -22.90 -32.45 -19.58
C GLU A 208 -21.82 -32.44 -18.49
N ASN A 209 -20.77 -31.64 -18.70
CA ASN A 209 -19.72 -31.44 -17.71
C ASN A 209 -20.02 -30.32 -16.72
N SER A 210 -20.98 -29.41 -16.99
CA SER A 210 -21.37 -28.28 -16.17
C SER A 210 -22.68 -28.53 -15.42
N ALA A 211 -22.83 -28.02 -14.23
CA ALA A 211 -24.07 -28.05 -13.47
C ALA A 211 -24.87 -26.77 -13.75
N HIS A 212 -26.16 -26.92 -14.01
CA HIS A 212 -27.11 -25.83 -14.20
C HIS A 212 -27.77 -25.45 -12.88
N ALA A 213 -27.97 -24.15 -12.64
CA ALA A 213 -28.71 -23.64 -11.49
C ALA A 213 -30.23 -23.66 -11.79
N TRP A 214 -30.97 -24.32 -10.96
CA TRP A 214 -32.43 -24.45 -11.11
C TRP A 214 -33.19 -23.80 -9.96
N SER A 215 -34.24 -23.04 -10.30
CA SER A 215 -35.25 -22.61 -9.34
C SER A 215 -36.47 -23.53 -9.52
N ALA A 216 -36.73 -24.33 -8.51
CA ALA A 216 -37.83 -25.31 -8.57
C ALA A 216 -38.86 -25.00 -7.48
N ALA A 217 -40.13 -25.20 -7.84
CA ALA A 217 -41.25 -25.21 -6.93
C ALA A 217 -41.81 -26.63 -6.81
N ILE A 218 -41.91 -27.11 -5.60
CA ILE A 218 -42.48 -28.41 -5.24
C ILE A 218 -43.89 -28.16 -4.67
N ALA A 219 -44.92 -28.67 -5.30
CA ALA A 219 -46.31 -28.44 -4.90
C ALA A 219 -47.08 -29.76 -4.73
N PRO A 220 -47.93 -29.91 -3.71
CA PRO A 220 -48.76 -31.08 -3.54
C PRO A 220 -49.84 -31.13 -4.63
N LEU A 221 -50.10 -32.32 -5.16
CA LEU A 221 -51.25 -32.60 -5.98
C LEU A 221 -52.34 -33.23 -5.08
N CYS A 222 -53.52 -32.61 -5.02
CA CYS A 222 -54.59 -33.04 -4.14
C CYS A 222 -55.80 -33.50 -4.92
N ASP A 223 -56.53 -34.45 -4.36
CA ASP A 223 -57.87 -34.87 -4.85
C ASP A 223 -58.94 -33.83 -4.51
N ASP A 224 -60.19 -34.05 -4.93
CA ASP A 224 -61.34 -33.19 -4.71
C ASP A 224 -61.66 -32.97 -3.21
N THR A 225 -61.11 -33.80 -2.33
CA THR A 225 -61.24 -33.68 -0.85
C THR A 225 -60.13 -32.90 -0.21
N GLY A 226 -59.13 -32.46 -0.99
CA GLY A 226 -57.94 -31.78 -0.51
C GLY A 226 -56.85 -32.68 0.08
N ARG A 227 -56.99 -34.02 -0.13
CA ARG A 227 -55.96 -34.98 0.33
C ARG A 227 -54.83 -35.05 -0.71
N PRO A 228 -53.59 -34.98 -0.30
CA PRO A 228 -52.43 -35.13 -1.21
C PRO A 228 -52.39 -36.54 -1.83
N ILE A 229 -52.39 -36.61 -3.15
CA ILE A 229 -52.30 -37.84 -3.96
C ILE A 229 -50.97 -37.95 -4.71
N GLY A 230 -50.12 -36.90 -4.61
CA GLY A 230 -48.80 -36.84 -5.23
C GLY A 230 -48.17 -35.50 -5.11
N VAL A 231 -47.07 -35.30 -5.80
CA VAL A 231 -46.30 -34.06 -5.82
C VAL A 231 -45.91 -33.70 -7.24
N CYS A 232 -46.05 -32.40 -7.58
CA CYS A 232 -45.55 -31.82 -8.83
C CYS A 232 -44.34 -30.97 -8.56
N VAL A 233 -43.30 -31.16 -9.34
CA VAL A 233 -42.10 -30.31 -9.37
C VAL A 233 -42.14 -29.52 -10.67
N THR A 234 -41.99 -28.19 -10.55
CA THR A 234 -41.80 -27.34 -11.72
C THR A 234 -40.48 -26.60 -11.53
N GLY A 235 -39.68 -26.48 -12.59
CA GLY A 235 -38.36 -25.85 -12.52
C GLY A 235 -38.10 -24.93 -13.70
N HIS A 236 -37.32 -23.90 -13.42
CA HIS A 236 -36.76 -23.00 -14.43
C HIS A 236 -35.25 -23.02 -14.32
N ASP A 237 -34.57 -23.10 -15.45
CA ASP A 237 -33.16 -22.88 -15.52
C ASP A 237 -32.87 -21.39 -15.26
N ILE A 238 -32.14 -21.12 -14.21
CA ILE A 238 -31.72 -19.75 -13.80
C ILE A 238 -30.22 -19.59 -13.90
N THR A 239 -29.51 -20.43 -14.64
CA THR A 239 -28.05 -20.47 -14.70
C THR A 239 -27.50 -19.12 -15.14
N GLU A 240 -28.02 -18.53 -16.21
CA GLU A 240 -27.60 -17.19 -16.66
C GLU A 240 -27.84 -16.11 -15.60
N GLN A 241 -29.02 -16.12 -14.98
CA GLN A 241 -29.35 -15.14 -13.91
C GLN A 241 -28.48 -15.33 -12.66
N TYR A 242 -28.22 -16.59 -12.32
CA TYR A 242 -27.36 -16.92 -11.18
C TYR A 242 -25.93 -16.48 -11.43
N LEU A 243 -25.36 -16.76 -12.60
CA LEU A 243 -24.01 -16.32 -13.00
C LEU A 243 -23.93 -14.79 -13.09
N ALA A 244 -24.93 -14.13 -13.68
CA ALA A 244 -24.99 -12.68 -13.73
C ALA A 244 -25.01 -12.05 -12.33
N ARG A 245 -25.77 -12.64 -11.40
CA ARG A 245 -25.79 -12.19 -10.00
C ARG A 245 -24.45 -12.39 -9.29
N GLN A 246 -23.81 -13.52 -9.51
CA GLN A 246 -22.46 -13.77 -8.96
C GLN A 246 -21.43 -12.77 -9.50
N ARG A 247 -21.49 -12.44 -10.80
CA ARG A 247 -20.63 -11.43 -11.41
C ARG A 247 -20.85 -10.07 -10.76
N LEU A 248 -22.09 -9.61 -10.64
CA LEU A 248 -22.42 -8.34 -9.99
C LEU A 248 -21.92 -8.29 -8.53
N GLN A 249 -22.06 -9.39 -7.80
CA GLN A 249 -21.55 -9.49 -6.44
C GLN A 249 -20.03 -9.36 -6.39
N MET A 250 -19.31 -10.05 -7.27
CA MET A 250 -17.84 -10.00 -7.31
C MET A 250 -17.33 -8.63 -7.75
N VAL A 251 -17.94 -8.00 -8.75
CA VAL A 251 -17.59 -6.63 -9.18
C VAL A 251 -17.86 -5.62 -8.08
N ASN A 252 -18.97 -5.76 -7.36
CA ASN A 252 -19.26 -4.91 -6.20
C ASN A 252 -18.26 -5.15 -5.06
N GLU A 253 -17.92 -6.38 -4.76
CA GLU A 253 -16.88 -6.71 -3.76
C GLU A 253 -15.52 -6.16 -4.16
N ALA A 254 -15.12 -6.30 -5.41
CA ALA A 254 -13.92 -5.70 -5.96
C ALA A 254 -13.94 -4.17 -5.81
N SER A 255 -15.12 -3.55 -6.01
CA SER A 255 -15.31 -2.10 -5.87
C SER A 255 -15.10 -1.58 -4.44
N ILE A 256 -15.39 -2.41 -3.45
CA ILE A 256 -15.25 -2.04 -2.04
C ILE A 256 -13.84 -2.38 -1.51
N ARG A 257 -13.27 -3.51 -1.95
CA ARG A 257 -12.04 -4.06 -1.38
C ARG A 257 -10.77 -3.66 -2.10
N ILE A 258 -10.84 -3.31 -3.40
CA ILE A 258 -9.67 -2.93 -4.20
C ILE A 258 -9.47 -1.41 -4.19
N GLY A 259 -8.27 -0.96 -3.84
CA GLY A 259 -7.90 0.44 -3.80
C GLY A 259 -8.27 1.14 -2.50
N THR A 260 -8.28 0.41 -1.38
CA THR A 260 -8.55 0.97 -0.05
C THR A 260 -7.44 1.89 0.44
N THR A 261 -6.24 1.76 -0.15
CA THR A 261 -5.06 2.57 0.15
C THR A 261 -4.35 3.00 -1.13
N LEU A 262 -3.47 4.00 -1.01
CA LEU A 262 -2.57 4.42 -2.09
C LEU A 262 -1.23 3.65 -2.01
N ASP A 263 -1.31 2.34 -1.77
CA ASP A 263 -0.16 1.43 -1.75
C ASP A 263 -0.29 0.38 -2.86
N VAL A 264 0.70 0.34 -3.76
CA VAL A 264 0.73 -0.55 -4.93
C VAL A 264 0.68 -2.03 -4.52
N ARG A 265 1.46 -2.43 -3.50
CA ARG A 265 1.53 -3.82 -3.05
C ARG A 265 0.22 -4.24 -2.37
N ARG A 266 -0.34 -3.35 -1.55
CA ARG A 266 -1.61 -3.59 -0.88
C ARG A 266 -2.72 -3.76 -1.90
N THR A 267 -2.80 -2.89 -2.90
CA THR A 267 -3.79 -2.99 -3.99
C THR A 267 -3.61 -4.26 -4.82
N ALA A 268 -2.36 -4.68 -5.10
CA ALA A 268 -2.08 -5.95 -5.78
C ALA A 268 -2.54 -7.16 -4.94
N GLN A 269 -2.37 -7.12 -3.61
CA GLN A 269 -2.85 -8.17 -2.71
C GLN A 269 -4.37 -8.20 -2.65
N GLU A 270 -5.04 -7.05 -2.59
CA GLU A 270 -6.50 -6.93 -2.61
C GLU A 270 -7.09 -7.53 -3.90
N LEU A 271 -6.43 -7.36 -5.06
CA LEU A 271 -6.82 -8.02 -6.31
C LEU A 271 -6.74 -9.55 -6.18
N ALA A 272 -5.63 -10.08 -5.66
CA ALA A 272 -5.46 -11.51 -5.49
C ALA A 272 -6.49 -12.10 -4.50
N ASP A 273 -6.76 -11.41 -3.40
CA ASP A 273 -7.70 -11.82 -2.35
C ASP A 273 -9.16 -11.83 -2.83
N VAL A 274 -9.55 -10.93 -3.74
CA VAL A 274 -10.89 -10.91 -4.35
C VAL A 274 -11.08 -12.06 -5.33
N CYS A 275 -10.03 -12.43 -6.07
CA CYS A 275 -10.10 -13.49 -7.08
C CYS A 275 -10.07 -14.90 -6.47
N VAL A 276 -9.49 -15.10 -5.29
CA VAL A 276 -9.41 -16.39 -4.59
C VAL A 276 -10.43 -16.44 -3.44
N PRO A 277 -11.24 -17.48 -3.28
CA PRO A 277 -11.34 -18.71 -4.09
C PRO A 277 -12.35 -18.63 -5.25
N THR A 278 -12.99 -17.48 -5.47
CA THR A 278 -14.18 -17.35 -6.30
C THR A 278 -13.88 -17.61 -7.78
N LEU A 279 -12.77 -17.09 -8.31
CA LEU A 279 -12.42 -17.18 -9.72
C LEU A 279 -11.31 -18.22 -9.98
N ALA A 280 -10.36 -18.33 -9.09
CA ALA A 280 -9.21 -19.22 -9.22
C ALA A 280 -8.80 -19.86 -7.89
N ASP A 281 -8.01 -20.93 -7.96
CA ASP A 281 -7.43 -21.60 -6.80
C ASP A 281 -6.13 -20.93 -6.34
N PHE A 282 -5.40 -20.30 -7.29
CA PHE A 282 -4.20 -19.51 -7.04
C PHE A 282 -4.18 -18.31 -7.98
N VAL A 283 -3.79 -17.16 -7.45
CA VAL A 283 -3.58 -15.92 -8.21
C VAL A 283 -2.24 -15.30 -7.86
N SER A 284 -1.53 -14.85 -8.87
CA SER A 284 -0.35 -14.02 -8.70
C SER A 284 -0.47 -12.72 -9.47
N VAL A 285 0.08 -11.65 -8.90
CA VAL A 285 0.14 -10.32 -9.48
C VAL A 285 1.60 -9.93 -9.65
N ASP A 286 2.02 -9.81 -10.90
CA ASP A 286 3.38 -9.48 -11.29
C ASP A 286 3.40 -8.12 -11.99
N LEU A 287 4.16 -7.16 -11.44
CA LEU A 287 4.27 -5.81 -11.96
C LEU A 287 5.62 -5.59 -12.66
N MET A 288 5.63 -4.69 -13.64
CA MET A 288 6.86 -4.31 -14.36
C MET A 288 7.88 -3.73 -13.40
N GLN A 289 9.13 -4.21 -13.47
CA GLN A 289 10.22 -3.72 -12.60
C GLN A 289 10.54 -2.23 -12.81
N SER A 290 10.34 -1.71 -14.02
CA SER A 290 10.51 -0.29 -14.34
C SER A 290 9.64 0.64 -13.47
N LEU A 291 8.53 0.13 -12.93
CA LEU A 291 7.66 0.90 -12.04
C LEU A 291 8.30 1.21 -10.68
N ASP A 292 9.30 0.42 -10.25
CA ASP A 292 10.00 0.62 -8.97
C ASP A 292 11.02 1.77 -9.01
N HIS A 293 11.50 2.11 -10.20
CA HIS A 293 12.56 3.13 -10.41
C HIS A 293 11.99 4.48 -10.84
N GLY A 294 10.66 4.64 -10.82
CA GLY A 294 10.00 5.89 -11.21
C GLY A 294 10.04 6.18 -12.72
N ASP A 295 10.49 5.22 -13.54
CA ASP A 295 10.48 5.36 -14.98
C ASP A 295 9.04 5.40 -15.50
N GLU A 296 8.80 6.20 -16.53
CA GLU A 296 7.50 6.17 -17.21
C GLU A 296 7.37 4.86 -17.97
N PRO A 297 6.28 4.10 -17.73
CA PRO A 297 6.02 2.91 -18.51
C PRO A 297 5.90 3.28 -19.98
N HIS A 298 6.48 2.48 -20.85
CA HIS A 298 6.44 2.72 -22.28
C HIS A 298 5.00 2.66 -22.80
N GLU A 299 4.59 3.69 -23.52
CA GLU A 299 3.37 3.68 -24.31
C GLU A 299 3.64 2.91 -25.61
N GLY A 300 2.86 1.86 -25.86
CA GLY A 300 2.94 1.07 -27.09
C GLY A 300 3.23 -0.42 -26.91
N PRO A 301 3.42 -1.16 -28.02
CA PRO A 301 3.66 -2.60 -27.96
C PRO A 301 4.99 -2.90 -27.26
N LEU A 302 4.89 -3.73 -26.28
CA LEU A 302 6.03 -4.21 -25.50
C LEU A 302 6.61 -5.48 -26.13
N SER A 303 7.92 -5.66 -26.09
CA SER A 303 8.60 -6.85 -26.60
C SER A 303 9.29 -7.65 -25.49
N ALA A 304 9.10 -8.96 -25.50
CA ALA A 304 9.75 -9.88 -24.57
C ALA A 304 11.28 -9.96 -24.80
N PRO A 305 12.07 -10.35 -23.78
CA PRO A 305 11.65 -10.84 -22.47
C PRO A 305 11.23 -9.72 -21.51
N PHE A 306 10.30 -10.03 -20.59
CA PHE A 306 9.86 -9.09 -19.55
C PHE A 306 10.43 -9.46 -18.20
N THR A 307 10.98 -8.49 -17.50
CA THR A 307 11.34 -8.63 -16.08
C THR A 307 10.21 -8.07 -15.24
N LEU A 308 9.54 -8.96 -14.52
CA LEU A 308 8.43 -8.61 -13.65
C LEU A 308 8.80 -8.91 -12.19
N ARG A 309 8.26 -8.13 -11.28
CA ARG A 309 8.38 -8.36 -9.84
C ARG A 309 7.06 -8.86 -9.27
N ARG A 310 7.09 -9.94 -8.51
CA ARG A 310 5.94 -10.45 -7.77
C ARG A 310 5.50 -9.44 -6.72
N ALA A 311 4.39 -8.75 -6.98
CA ALA A 311 3.81 -7.77 -6.05
C ALA A 311 2.95 -8.44 -4.98
N ALA A 312 2.18 -9.47 -5.39
CA ALA A 312 1.30 -10.21 -4.50
C ALA A 312 1.00 -11.62 -5.04
N HIS A 313 0.54 -12.49 -4.16
CA HIS A 313 -0.14 -13.73 -4.53
C HIS A 313 -1.11 -14.18 -3.44
N GLN A 314 -2.09 -15.00 -3.82
CA GLN A 314 -3.04 -15.64 -2.90
C GLN A 314 -3.34 -17.05 -3.38
N SER A 315 -3.53 -17.98 -2.44
CA SER A 315 -3.87 -19.36 -2.70
C SER A 315 -5.02 -19.83 -1.81
N ILE A 316 -5.79 -20.79 -2.32
CA ILE A 316 -6.75 -21.54 -1.52
C ILE A 316 -6.04 -22.49 -0.53
N THR A 317 -4.77 -22.82 -0.79
CA THR A 317 -3.93 -23.69 0.05
C THR A 317 -3.11 -22.81 1.02
N PRO A 318 -3.21 -23.02 2.33
CA PRO A 318 -2.40 -22.27 3.30
C PRO A 318 -0.91 -22.36 3.00
N GLY A 319 -0.22 -21.21 3.07
CA GLY A 319 1.21 -21.12 2.80
C GLY A 319 1.59 -21.05 1.32
N SER A 320 0.61 -21.05 0.41
CA SER A 320 0.80 -20.88 -1.05
C SER A 320 1.90 -21.78 -1.64
N PRO A 321 1.83 -23.11 -1.49
CA PRO A 321 2.87 -24.04 -2.00
C PRO A 321 2.99 -24.01 -3.53
N GLU A 322 2.02 -23.44 -4.22
CA GLU A 322 1.99 -23.22 -5.68
C GLU A 322 2.94 -22.12 -6.14
N ALA A 323 3.30 -21.20 -5.24
CA ALA A 323 4.13 -20.06 -5.58
C ALA A 323 5.58 -20.51 -5.88
N VAL A 324 6.03 -20.27 -7.11
CA VAL A 324 7.42 -20.50 -7.54
C VAL A 324 8.29 -19.26 -7.24
N VAL A 325 7.67 -18.08 -7.25
CA VAL A 325 8.36 -16.81 -7.01
C VAL A 325 7.79 -16.19 -5.72
N GLU A 326 8.66 -15.82 -4.79
CA GLU A 326 8.27 -15.15 -3.55
C GLU A 326 7.88 -13.67 -3.80
N ILE A 327 7.04 -13.13 -2.92
CA ILE A 327 6.66 -11.71 -2.97
C ILE A 327 7.90 -10.81 -2.84
N GLY A 328 8.01 -9.83 -3.74
CA GLY A 328 9.13 -8.90 -3.81
C GLY A 328 10.29 -9.36 -4.69
N ARG A 329 10.33 -10.63 -5.12
CA ARG A 329 11.34 -11.15 -6.05
C ARG A 329 10.96 -10.88 -7.49
N THR A 330 11.98 -10.74 -8.33
CA THR A 330 11.84 -10.58 -9.78
C THR A 330 11.97 -11.92 -10.51
N ASP A 331 11.22 -12.05 -11.59
CA ASP A 331 11.29 -13.17 -12.53
C ASP A 331 11.32 -12.68 -13.98
N VAL A 332 11.90 -13.48 -14.88
CA VAL A 332 12.02 -13.14 -16.30
C VAL A 332 11.10 -14.04 -17.11
N TYR A 333 10.20 -13.41 -17.85
CA TYR A 333 9.22 -14.09 -18.70
C TYR A 333 9.66 -14.05 -20.17
N PRO A 334 10.09 -15.18 -20.76
CA PRO A 334 10.49 -15.25 -22.18
C PRO A 334 9.28 -15.11 -23.09
N ALA A 335 9.52 -14.84 -24.38
CA ALA A 335 8.46 -14.66 -25.38
C ALA A 335 7.51 -15.86 -25.52
N THR A 336 7.96 -17.06 -25.14
CA THR A 336 7.15 -18.30 -25.15
C THR A 336 6.18 -18.41 -23.99
N SER A 337 6.28 -17.53 -22.97
CA SER A 337 5.39 -17.58 -21.82
C SER A 337 4.03 -16.92 -22.12
N PRO A 338 2.91 -17.43 -21.57
CA PRO A 338 1.59 -16.81 -21.74
C PRO A 338 1.52 -15.40 -21.15
N GLN A 339 2.29 -15.11 -20.10
CA GLN A 339 2.41 -13.78 -19.53
C GLN A 339 3.01 -12.79 -20.52
N ALA A 340 4.12 -13.16 -21.18
CA ALA A 340 4.75 -12.33 -22.19
C ALA A 340 3.85 -12.14 -23.42
N ALA A 341 3.14 -13.17 -23.85
CA ALA A 341 2.16 -13.08 -24.92
C ALA A 341 1.04 -12.10 -24.57
N SER A 342 0.46 -12.21 -23.34
CA SER A 342 -0.59 -11.32 -22.85
C SER A 342 -0.12 -9.86 -22.80
N LEU A 343 1.08 -9.60 -22.29
CA LEU A 343 1.66 -8.26 -22.19
C LEU A 343 1.95 -7.65 -23.56
N SER A 344 2.43 -8.46 -24.52
CA SER A 344 2.77 -7.99 -25.88
C SER A 344 1.54 -7.66 -26.72
N VAL A 345 0.49 -8.50 -26.62
CA VAL A 345 -0.77 -8.31 -27.36
C VAL A 345 -1.72 -7.35 -26.64
N GLY A 346 -1.63 -7.28 -25.31
CA GLY A 346 -2.49 -6.43 -24.47
C GLY A 346 -3.89 -7.01 -24.25
N HIS A 347 -4.06 -8.33 -24.44
CA HIS A 347 -5.29 -9.09 -24.22
C HIS A 347 -5.05 -10.28 -23.31
N THR A 348 -6.12 -10.80 -22.73
CA THR A 348 -6.11 -12.00 -21.89
C THR A 348 -5.69 -13.22 -22.70
N ILE A 349 -4.87 -14.07 -22.13
CA ILE A 349 -4.47 -15.37 -22.70
C ILE A 349 -4.87 -16.47 -21.75
N VAL A 350 -5.72 -17.37 -22.25
CA VAL A 350 -6.13 -18.60 -21.54
C VAL A 350 -5.38 -19.79 -22.13
N ALA A 351 -4.74 -20.58 -21.27
CA ALA A 351 -4.09 -21.84 -21.65
C ALA A 351 -4.74 -23.00 -20.89
N THR A 352 -5.35 -23.91 -21.65
CA THR A 352 -5.88 -25.19 -21.17
C THR A 352 -4.80 -26.26 -21.32
N ASP A 353 -4.72 -27.19 -20.37
CA ASP A 353 -3.71 -28.24 -20.31
C ASP A 353 -2.28 -27.69 -20.46
N PRO A 354 -1.84 -26.79 -19.55
CA PRO A 354 -0.55 -26.11 -19.69
C PRO A 354 0.64 -27.08 -19.69
N ALA A 355 0.50 -28.27 -19.12
CA ALA A 355 1.55 -29.28 -19.13
C ALA A 355 1.90 -29.76 -20.56
N ASN A 356 0.91 -29.77 -21.46
CA ASN A 356 1.08 -30.20 -22.85
C ASN A 356 1.12 -29.03 -23.85
N THR A 357 0.47 -27.89 -23.54
CA THR A 357 0.35 -26.75 -24.46
C THR A 357 1.48 -25.72 -24.29
N LEU A 358 2.12 -25.67 -23.11
CA LEU A 358 3.18 -24.69 -22.79
C LEU A 358 4.57 -25.35 -22.60
N VAL A 359 4.85 -26.39 -23.39
CA VAL A 359 6.06 -27.24 -23.25
C VAL A 359 7.34 -26.41 -23.31
N ASP A 360 7.47 -25.49 -24.27
CA ASP A 360 8.67 -24.66 -24.45
C ASP A 360 8.92 -23.74 -23.27
N TRP A 361 7.86 -23.15 -22.70
CA TRP A 361 7.97 -22.32 -21.52
C TRP A 361 8.29 -23.12 -20.27
N LEU A 362 7.64 -24.27 -20.07
CA LEU A 362 7.90 -25.13 -18.92
C LEU A 362 9.26 -25.80 -18.98
N ALA A 363 9.82 -26.01 -20.17
CA ALA A 363 11.19 -26.49 -20.35
C ALA A 363 12.23 -25.43 -19.89
N TRP A 364 11.89 -24.15 -20.01
CA TRP A 364 12.76 -23.05 -19.58
C TRP A 364 12.78 -22.87 -18.05
N ASP A 365 11.70 -23.26 -17.34
CA ASP A 365 11.56 -23.18 -15.88
C ASP A 365 11.24 -24.55 -15.26
N PRO A 366 12.25 -25.34 -14.88
CA PRO A 366 12.04 -26.69 -14.32
C PRO A 366 11.23 -26.71 -13.01
N LEU A 367 11.37 -25.66 -12.16
CA LEU A 367 10.63 -25.58 -10.90
C LEU A 367 9.14 -25.40 -11.16
N ARG A 368 8.79 -24.49 -12.06
CA ARG A 368 7.41 -24.25 -12.48
C ARG A 368 6.82 -25.48 -13.15
N SER A 369 7.60 -26.15 -14.01
CA SER A 369 7.20 -27.42 -14.64
C SER A 369 6.86 -28.51 -13.63
N ALA A 370 7.69 -28.66 -12.59
CA ALA A 370 7.46 -29.61 -11.53
C ALA A 370 6.15 -29.28 -10.76
N ARG A 371 5.94 -28.01 -10.41
CA ARG A 371 4.73 -27.57 -9.69
C ARG A 371 3.45 -27.76 -10.50
N VAL A 372 3.47 -27.40 -11.77
CA VAL A 372 2.32 -27.60 -12.67
C VAL A 372 1.90 -29.08 -12.72
N LYS A 373 2.86 -30.00 -12.78
CA LYS A 373 2.61 -31.45 -12.79
C LYS A 373 2.17 -31.99 -11.44
N GLU A 374 2.85 -31.59 -10.36
CA GLU A 374 2.59 -32.05 -8.99
C GLU A 374 1.18 -31.68 -8.54
N LEU A 375 0.73 -30.46 -8.86
CA LEU A 375 -0.57 -29.94 -8.45
C LEU A 375 -1.70 -30.30 -9.42
N GLY A 376 -1.38 -30.80 -10.62
CA GLY A 376 -2.37 -31.10 -11.64
C GLY A 376 -3.03 -29.82 -12.20
N VAL A 377 -2.24 -28.78 -12.44
CA VAL A 377 -2.76 -27.54 -13.03
C VAL A 377 -3.28 -27.84 -14.44
N HIS A 378 -4.59 -27.63 -14.65
CA HIS A 378 -5.23 -27.93 -15.92
C HIS A 378 -5.64 -26.70 -16.73
N THR A 379 -5.67 -25.50 -16.11
CA THR A 379 -5.92 -24.25 -16.85
C THR A 379 -5.28 -23.04 -16.15
N THR A 380 -4.75 -22.12 -16.96
CA THR A 380 -4.19 -20.85 -16.51
C THR A 380 -4.71 -19.71 -17.36
N MET A 381 -4.89 -18.56 -16.77
CA MET A 381 -5.32 -17.34 -17.45
C MET A 381 -4.36 -16.19 -17.07
N SER A 382 -3.80 -15.50 -18.08
CA SER A 382 -2.92 -14.35 -17.91
C SER A 382 -3.65 -13.10 -18.37
N VAL A 383 -3.98 -12.21 -17.43
CA VAL A 383 -4.74 -10.97 -17.66
C VAL A 383 -3.80 -9.77 -17.55
N PRO A 384 -3.65 -8.94 -18.59
CA PRO A 384 -2.75 -7.79 -18.55
C PRO A 384 -3.32 -6.70 -17.64
N ILE A 385 -2.51 -6.17 -16.74
CA ILE A 385 -2.85 -5.04 -15.87
C ILE A 385 -2.56 -3.76 -16.64
N ARG A 386 -3.59 -3.07 -17.14
CA ARG A 386 -3.45 -1.87 -17.97
C ARG A 386 -4.31 -0.73 -17.47
N ALA A 387 -3.70 0.46 -17.38
CA ALA A 387 -4.40 1.69 -17.05
C ALA A 387 -3.98 2.82 -18.01
N ARG A 388 -4.95 3.58 -18.52
CA ARG A 388 -4.72 4.77 -19.38
C ARG A 388 -3.79 4.51 -20.57
N GLY A 389 -3.93 3.35 -21.21
CA GLY A 389 -3.10 2.97 -22.36
C GLY A 389 -1.73 2.36 -22.00
N THR A 390 -1.35 2.36 -20.74
CA THR A 390 -0.07 1.87 -20.24
C THR A 390 -0.21 0.48 -19.63
N THR A 391 0.73 -0.42 -19.92
CA THR A 391 0.80 -1.75 -19.31
C THR A 391 1.64 -1.70 -18.02
N LEU A 392 1.03 -2.09 -16.91
CA LEU A 392 1.65 -2.06 -15.58
C LEU A 392 2.18 -3.44 -15.15
N GLY A 393 1.62 -4.52 -15.68
CA GLY A 393 1.97 -5.88 -15.30
C GLY A 393 0.97 -6.91 -15.80
N VAL A 394 0.91 -8.05 -15.14
CA VAL A 394 0.03 -9.18 -15.44
C VAL A 394 -0.49 -9.83 -14.17
N ALA A 395 -1.77 -10.18 -14.14
CA ALA A 395 -2.36 -11.06 -13.17
C ALA A 395 -2.47 -12.47 -13.77
N VAL A 396 -1.99 -13.48 -13.04
CA VAL A 396 -2.06 -14.89 -13.49
C VAL A 396 -2.97 -15.65 -12.55
N LEU A 397 -4.05 -16.19 -13.10
CA LEU A 397 -5.04 -16.99 -12.41
C LEU A 397 -4.83 -18.45 -12.77
N THR A 398 -4.91 -19.36 -11.81
CA THR A 398 -4.63 -20.80 -12.01
C THR A 398 -5.68 -21.64 -11.31
N ARG A 399 -6.18 -22.68 -12.01
CA ARG A 399 -7.08 -23.71 -11.45
C ARG A 399 -6.39 -25.06 -11.42
N PHE A 400 -6.53 -25.77 -10.30
CA PHE A 400 -6.01 -27.12 -10.10
C PHE A 400 -6.92 -27.99 -9.20
N ARG A 401 -7.79 -27.38 -8.38
CA ARG A 401 -8.82 -28.08 -7.60
C ARG A 401 -10.19 -28.01 -8.27
N ARG A 402 -10.55 -26.86 -8.81
CA ARG A 402 -11.75 -26.71 -9.62
C ARG A 402 -11.52 -27.44 -10.95
N LEU A 403 -12.42 -28.35 -11.29
CA LEU A 403 -12.27 -29.21 -12.49
C LEU A 403 -12.63 -28.48 -13.79
N ASP A 404 -13.46 -27.44 -13.71
CA ASP A 404 -13.93 -26.69 -14.88
C ASP A 404 -12.83 -25.76 -15.41
N PRO A 405 -12.55 -25.74 -16.72
CA PRO A 405 -11.64 -24.76 -17.32
C PRO A 405 -12.22 -23.34 -17.22
N PHE A 406 -11.40 -22.31 -17.46
CA PHE A 406 -11.89 -20.95 -17.55
C PHE A 406 -12.84 -20.80 -18.74
N THR A 407 -13.99 -20.18 -18.50
CA THR A 407 -15.00 -19.86 -19.50
C THR A 407 -14.80 -18.45 -20.05
N PRO A 408 -15.40 -18.08 -21.19
CA PRO A 408 -15.39 -16.69 -21.67
C PRO A 408 -15.96 -15.68 -20.66
N ASP A 409 -16.87 -16.15 -19.82
CA ASP A 409 -17.46 -15.36 -18.74
C ASP A 409 -16.49 -15.10 -17.58
N ASP A 410 -15.67 -16.11 -17.23
CA ASP A 410 -14.59 -15.95 -16.26
C ASP A 410 -13.52 -14.97 -16.77
N GLU A 411 -13.21 -15.02 -18.08
CA GLU A 411 -12.27 -14.11 -18.74
C GLU A 411 -12.74 -12.66 -18.62
N LEU A 412 -14.00 -12.39 -19.00
CA LEU A 412 -14.58 -11.05 -18.90
C LEU A 412 -14.58 -10.53 -17.46
N LEU A 413 -14.92 -11.38 -16.50
CA LEU A 413 -14.94 -11.02 -15.09
C LEU A 413 -13.53 -10.73 -14.55
N ALA A 414 -12.54 -11.55 -14.93
CA ALA A 414 -11.14 -11.34 -14.58
C ALA A 414 -10.60 -10.03 -15.16
N GLU A 415 -10.95 -9.72 -16.41
CA GLU A 415 -10.58 -8.45 -17.05
C GLU A 415 -11.19 -7.25 -16.31
N GLU A 416 -12.47 -7.31 -15.93
CA GLU A 416 -13.15 -6.21 -15.25
C GLU A 416 -12.54 -5.93 -13.86
N VAL A 417 -12.33 -6.99 -13.06
CA VAL A 417 -11.70 -6.85 -11.73
C VAL A 417 -10.26 -6.38 -11.84
N THR A 418 -9.51 -6.90 -12.83
CA THR A 418 -8.11 -6.50 -13.06
C THR A 418 -8.01 -5.07 -13.58
N ALA A 419 -8.91 -4.62 -14.47
CA ALA A 419 -8.95 -3.25 -14.95
C ALA A 419 -9.18 -2.25 -13.82
N ARG A 420 -10.06 -2.59 -12.86
CA ARG A 420 -10.26 -1.77 -11.68
C ARG A 420 -9.00 -1.68 -10.81
N ALA A 421 -8.37 -2.82 -10.54
CA ALA A 421 -7.10 -2.85 -9.80
C ALA A 421 -6.01 -2.05 -10.53
N ALA A 422 -5.96 -2.13 -11.85
CA ALA A 422 -5.00 -1.38 -12.66
C ALA A 422 -5.12 0.13 -12.47
N VAL A 423 -6.35 0.67 -12.44
CA VAL A 423 -6.56 2.11 -12.17
C VAL A 423 -6.08 2.48 -10.76
N CYS A 424 -6.38 1.66 -9.74
CA CYS A 424 -5.95 1.89 -8.37
C CYS A 424 -4.42 1.80 -8.23
N ILE A 425 -3.78 0.82 -8.88
CA ILE A 425 -2.32 0.66 -8.93
C ILE A 425 -1.66 1.87 -9.60
N ASP A 426 -2.21 2.35 -10.74
CA ASP A 426 -1.67 3.53 -11.42
C ASP A 426 -1.81 4.80 -10.57
N ASN A 427 -2.94 4.97 -9.90
CA ASN A 427 -3.15 6.09 -8.97
C ASN A 427 -2.15 6.02 -7.79
N ALA A 428 -1.99 4.86 -7.18
CA ALA A 428 -1.04 4.66 -6.08
C ALA A 428 0.41 4.94 -6.51
N ARG A 429 0.81 4.46 -7.70
CA ARG A 429 2.13 4.73 -8.30
C ARG A 429 2.36 6.22 -8.54
N ARG A 430 1.40 6.90 -9.16
CA ARG A 430 1.49 8.35 -9.42
C ARG A 430 1.63 9.14 -8.13
N TYR A 431 0.82 8.82 -7.15
CA TYR A 431 0.90 9.44 -5.83
C TYR A 431 2.27 9.22 -5.17
N SER A 432 2.80 7.99 -5.22
CA SER A 432 4.14 7.69 -4.68
C SER A 432 5.23 8.49 -5.39
N ARG A 433 5.17 8.57 -6.72
CA ARG A 433 6.14 9.34 -7.53
C ARG A 433 6.06 10.84 -7.24
N GLU A 434 4.86 11.40 -7.21
CA GLU A 434 4.67 12.82 -6.86
C GLU A 434 5.22 13.12 -5.48
N ARG A 435 4.94 12.25 -4.51
CA ARG A 435 5.45 12.37 -3.15
C ARG A 435 6.99 12.27 -3.09
N GLU A 436 7.58 11.30 -3.78
CA GLU A 436 9.05 11.15 -3.82
C GLU A 436 9.72 12.36 -4.48
N THR A 437 9.16 12.88 -5.57
CA THR A 437 9.65 14.08 -6.25
C THR A 437 9.57 15.29 -5.32
N ALA A 438 8.46 15.46 -4.64
CA ALA A 438 8.25 16.54 -3.70
C ALA A 438 9.19 16.46 -2.50
N LEU A 439 9.39 15.27 -1.91
CA LEU A 439 10.36 15.05 -0.82
C LEU A 439 11.82 15.28 -1.28
N ALA A 440 12.16 14.92 -2.53
CA ALA A 440 13.48 15.19 -3.09
C ALA A 440 13.72 16.70 -3.25
N LEU A 441 12.71 17.44 -3.71
CA LEU A 441 12.76 18.91 -3.78
C LEU A 441 12.95 19.53 -2.40
N GLN A 442 12.13 19.15 -1.41
CA GLN A 442 12.23 19.64 -0.05
C GLN A 442 13.63 19.38 0.56
N ARG A 443 14.15 18.15 0.41
CA ARG A 443 15.51 17.81 0.86
C ARG A 443 16.59 18.64 0.18
N SER A 444 16.38 19.10 -1.05
CA SER A 444 17.32 19.98 -1.75
C SER A 444 17.30 21.41 -1.21
N LEU A 445 16.18 21.84 -0.62
CA LEU A 445 16.00 23.15 -0.04
C LEU A 445 16.49 23.25 1.42
N LEU A 446 16.65 22.13 2.13
CA LEU A 446 17.17 22.07 3.49
C LEU A 446 18.71 21.93 3.51
N PRO A 447 19.41 22.35 4.59
CA PRO A 447 20.84 22.18 4.70
C PRO A 447 21.21 20.70 4.79
N ARG A 448 22.07 20.22 3.88
CA ARG A 448 22.57 18.82 3.90
C ARG A 448 23.51 18.55 5.07
N THR A 449 24.31 19.54 5.41
CA THR A 449 25.26 19.52 6.52
C THR A 449 25.27 20.87 7.19
N LEU A 450 25.34 20.90 8.52
CA LEU A 450 25.53 22.13 9.26
C LEU A 450 27.01 22.56 9.19
N PRO A 451 27.29 23.87 9.08
CA PRO A 451 28.66 24.34 9.09
C PRO A 451 29.31 24.07 10.47
N ARG A 452 30.57 23.67 10.45
CA ARG A 452 31.35 23.56 11.68
C ARG A 452 31.80 24.95 12.09
N MET A 453 31.52 25.35 13.31
CA MET A 453 31.82 26.68 13.81
C MET A 453 32.49 26.61 15.17
N PRO A 454 33.47 27.49 15.42
CA PRO A 454 34.12 27.56 16.72
C PRO A 454 33.17 27.99 17.86
N ALA A 455 32.24 28.89 17.54
CA ALA A 455 31.31 29.49 18.49
C ALA A 455 30.16 28.58 18.94
N LEU A 456 29.82 27.58 18.13
CA LEU A 456 28.64 26.76 18.35
C LEU A 456 28.86 25.34 17.84
N GLU A 457 28.53 24.32 18.66
CA GLU A 457 28.29 22.97 18.21
C GLU A 457 26.81 22.85 17.87
N ALA A 458 26.48 22.44 16.64
CA ALA A 458 25.11 22.36 16.20
C ALA A 458 24.75 20.94 15.72
N ALA A 459 23.52 20.51 16.01
CA ALA A 459 22.93 19.28 15.49
C ALA A 459 21.47 19.52 15.14
N SER A 460 20.98 18.78 14.16
CA SER A 460 19.59 18.90 13.73
C SER A 460 18.95 17.57 13.38
N ARG A 461 17.63 17.52 13.46
CA ARG A 461 16.78 16.46 12.92
C ARG A 461 15.60 17.07 12.19
N TYR A 462 15.32 16.50 11.04
CA TYR A 462 14.15 16.82 10.25
C TYR A 462 13.39 15.54 9.92
N LEU A 463 12.10 15.52 10.19
CA LEU A 463 11.21 14.41 9.86
C LEU A 463 9.99 14.97 9.13
N PRO A 464 9.77 14.56 7.86
CA PRO A 464 8.57 14.96 7.14
C PRO A 464 7.33 14.26 7.72
N ALA A 465 6.18 14.91 7.65
CA ALA A 465 4.90 14.37 8.05
C ALA A 465 4.60 13.02 7.38
N ALA A 466 4.06 12.07 8.13
CA ALA A 466 3.79 10.72 7.64
C ALA A 466 2.75 10.71 6.51
N GLN A 467 1.75 11.59 6.54
CA GLN A 467 0.61 11.62 5.62
C GLN A 467 0.54 12.84 4.70
N ALA A 468 1.13 13.97 5.05
CA ALA A 468 0.91 15.26 4.38
C ALA A 468 1.84 15.54 3.17
N GLY A 469 2.80 14.67 2.86
CA GLY A 469 3.63 14.81 1.65
C GLY A 469 4.87 15.67 1.85
N VAL A 470 4.80 16.98 1.62
CA VAL A 470 5.94 17.93 1.68
C VAL A 470 5.53 19.12 2.51
N GLY A 471 6.33 19.51 3.50
CA GLY A 471 5.99 20.53 4.44
C GLY A 471 6.66 21.87 4.24
N GLY A 472 6.30 22.81 5.12
CA GLY A 472 6.76 24.18 5.20
C GLY A 472 7.90 24.42 6.15
N ASP A 473 8.26 23.45 6.99
CA ASP A 473 9.28 23.60 8.04
C ASP A 473 10.68 23.75 7.48
N TRP A 474 11.44 24.65 8.05
CA TRP A 474 12.86 24.77 7.76
C TRP A 474 13.68 25.13 8.99
N PHE A 475 14.98 24.90 8.88
CA PHE A 475 15.98 25.36 9.83
C PHE A 475 17.27 25.74 9.10
N ASP A 476 18.07 26.57 9.73
CA ASP A 476 19.42 26.89 9.24
C ASP A 476 20.35 27.31 10.37
N VAL A 477 21.67 27.21 10.10
CA VAL A 477 22.73 27.74 10.93
C VAL A 477 23.65 28.55 10.03
N ILE A 478 23.79 29.85 10.33
CA ILE A 478 24.42 30.82 9.43
C ILE A 478 25.62 31.41 10.11
N PRO A 479 26.84 31.22 9.58
CA PRO A 479 28.02 31.96 10.05
C PRO A 479 27.87 33.44 9.77
N MET A 480 28.06 34.27 10.79
CA MET A 480 27.96 35.71 10.69
C MET A 480 29.36 36.38 10.93
N SER A 481 29.47 37.67 10.69
CA SER A 481 30.67 38.42 10.98
C SER A 481 31.07 38.32 12.46
N GLY A 482 32.36 38.45 12.77
CA GLY A 482 32.87 38.46 14.15
C GLY A 482 32.74 37.10 14.88
N MET A 483 32.74 35.97 14.13
CA MET A 483 32.50 34.61 14.66
C MET A 483 31.11 34.44 15.28
N ARG A 484 30.20 35.40 15.09
CA ARG A 484 28.80 35.25 15.50
C ARG A 484 28.09 34.16 14.69
N VAL A 485 27.07 33.62 15.27
CA VAL A 485 26.29 32.55 14.67
C VAL A 485 24.82 32.88 14.75
N ALA A 486 24.13 32.79 13.62
CA ALA A 486 22.69 32.79 13.63
C ALA A 486 22.13 31.36 13.55
N MET A 487 21.09 31.09 14.32
CA MET A 487 20.23 29.90 14.27
C MET A 487 18.82 30.34 13.88
N VAL A 488 18.18 29.62 13.00
CA VAL A 488 16.81 29.92 12.60
C VAL A 488 16.00 28.63 12.47
N VAL A 489 14.77 28.71 12.91
CA VAL A 489 13.72 27.70 12.63
C VAL A 489 12.46 28.45 12.22
N GLY A 490 11.72 27.92 11.28
CA GLY A 490 10.46 28.49 10.88
C GLY A 490 9.55 27.46 10.24
N ASP A 491 8.29 27.83 10.09
CA ASP A 491 7.26 27.05 9.44
C ASP A 491 6.39 27.93 8.53
N VAL A 492 6.08 27.44 7.33
CA VAL A 492 5.17 28.08 6.36
C VAL A 492 3.80 27.44 6.47
N VAL A 493 2.78 28.25 6.67
CA VAL A 493 1.40 27.78 6.77
C VAL A 493 0.98 26.94 5.56
N GLY A 494 0.50 25.72 5.82
CA GLY A 494 0.05 24.76 4.82
C GLY A 494 1.11 23.75 4.41
N HIS A 495 0.77 22.91 3.45
CA HIS A 495 1.63 21.80 3.00
C HIS A 495 1.65 21.68 1.48
N GLY A 496 2.61 20.97 0.95
CA GLY A 496 2.76 20.72 -0.47
C GLY A 496 3.84 21.56 -1.13
N VAL A 497 3.93 21.47 -2.46
CA VAL A 497 5.00 22.08 -3.26
C VAL A 497 5.07 23.59 -3.10
N GLN A 498 3.92 24.26 -2.93
CA GLN A 498 3.87 25.72 -2.74
C GLN A 498 4.46 26.16 -1.41
N ALA A 499 4.10 25.48 -0.29
CA ALA A 499 4.69 25.76 1.02
C ALA A 499 6.21 25.57 1.00
N SER A 500 6.69 24.48 0.39
CA SER A 500 8.13 24.25 0.24
C SER A 500 8.83 25.27 -0.65
N ALA A 501 8.19 25.73 -1.72
CA ALA A 501 8.77 26.80 -2.56
C ALA A 501 8.87 28.12 -1.79
N THR A 502 7.86 28.47 -1.00
CA THR A 502 7.87 29.64 -0.11
C THR A 502 8.95 29.48 0.97
N MET A 503 9.03 28.32 1.62
CA MET A 503 10.09 27.98 2.58
C MET A 503 11.49 28.21 1.98
N GLY A 504 11.75 27.75 0.76
CA GLY A 504 13.03 27.95 0.09
C GLY A 504 13.36 29.43 -0.16
N ARG A 505 12.35 30.25 -0.51
CA ARG A 505 12.49 31.70 -0.67
C ARG A 505 12.79 32.37 0.67
N LEU A 506 12.05 32.03 1.73
CA LEU A 506 12.25 32.60 3.06
C LEU A 506 13.63 32.23 3.64
N ARG A 507 14.04 30.98 3.53
CA ARG A 507 15.37 30.54 3.96
C ARG A 507 16.49 31.32 3.24
N THR A 508 16.34 31.50 1.91
CA THR A 508 17.34 32.29 1.13
C THR A 508 17.33 33.73 1.54
N ALA A 509 16.16 34.31 1.80
CA ALA A 509 16.05 35.69 2.29
C ALA A 509 16.70 35.86 3.65
N VAL A 510 16.45 34.97 4.62
CA VAL A 510 17.09 34.99 5.93
C VAL A 510 18.60 34.93 5.81
N ARG A 511 19.18 34.08 4.98
CA ARG A 511 20.63 34.03 4.74
C ARG A 511 21.18 35.36 4.19
N THR A 512 20.47 35.89 3.19
CA THR A 512 20.89 37.18 2.57
C THR A 512 20.83 38.34 3.58
N LEU A 513 19.79 38.40 4.41
CA LEU A 513 19.62 39.42 5.42
C LEU A 513 20.62 39.25 6.59
N ALA A 514 20.93 37.99 6.95
CA ALA A 514 21.97 37.68 7.93
C ALA A 514 23.38 38.13 7.44
N ASP A 515 23.68 37.97 6.14
CA ASP A 515 24.94 38.46 5.52
C ASP A 515 25.07 39.99 5.56
N VAL A 516 23.93 40.71 5.61
CA VAL A 516 23.92 42.18 5.79
C VAL A 516 24.09 42.58 7.27
N ASP A 517 24.02 41.59 8.14
CA ASP A 517 24.22 41.78 9.60
C ASP A 517 23.13 42.61 10.28
N LEU A 518 21.85 42.45 9.84
CA LEU A 518 20.73 43.16 10.47
C LEU A 518 20.47 42.62 11.88
N ALA A 519 19.96 43.49 12.74
CA ALA A 519 19.45 43.05 14.05
C ALA A 519 18.30 42.06 13.90
N PRO A 520 18.12 41.13 14.84
CA PRO A 520 17.10 40.08 14.70
C PRO A 520 15.65 40.56 14.47
N ASP A 521 15.25 41.65 15.11
CA ASP A 521 13.95 42.29 14.96
C ASP A 521 13.79 43.01 13.59
N GLU A 522 14.88 43.67 13.11
CA GLU A 522 14.92 44.25 11.76
C GLU A 522 14.85 43.19 10.67
N LEU A 523 15.59 42.06 10.86
CA LEU A 523 15.56 40.95 9.92
C LEU A 523 14.14 40.39 9.80
N LEU A 524 13.45 40.18 10.93
CA LEU A 524 12.05 39.69 10.90
C LEU A 524 11.11 40.71 10.24
N THR A 525 11.33 41.99 10.42
CA THR A 525 10.54 43.05 9.77
C THR A 525 10.70 43.02 8.25
N HIS A 526 11.91 42.87 7.73
CA HIS A 526 12.15 42.72 6.30
C HIS A 526 11.61 41.39 5.75
N LEU A 527 11.61 40.32 6.56
CA LEU A 527 11.05 39.05 6.19
C LEU A 527 9.51 39.09 6.12
N ASP A 528 8.87 39.82 7.05
CA ASP A 528 7.43 40.10 7.04
C ASP A 528 7.00 40.82 5.76
N ASP A 529 7.69 41.91 5.39
CA ASP A 529 7.49 42.65 4.13
C ASP A 529 7.60 41.71 2.89
N LEU A 530 8.53 40.75 2.92
CA LEU A 530 8.66 39.76 1.84
C LEU A 530 7.46 38.84 1.78
N VAL A 531 6.99 38.30 2.91
CA VAL A 531 5.83 37.41 2.98
C VAL A 531 4.55 38.13 2.53
N VAL A 532 4.35 39.39 2.93
CA VAL A 532 3.22 40.22 2.45
C VAL A 532 3.24 40.36 0.93
N ARG A 533 4.42 40.60 0.32
CA ARG A 533 4.55 40.66 -1.15
C ARG A 533 4.25 39.33 -1.82
N LEU A 534 4.77 38.21 -1.27
CA LEU A 534 4.51 36.88 -1.79
C LEU A 534 3.03 36.50 -1.73
N SER A 535 2.34 36.92 -0.65
CA SER A 535 0.89 36.71 -0.49
C SER A 535 0.09 37.50 -1.54
N ALA A 536 0.49 38.73 -1.84
CA ALA A 536 -0.15 39.56 -2.86
C ALA A 536 0.05 38.98 -4.29
N GLU A 537 1.23 38.44 -4.59
CA GLU A 537 1.53 37.75 -5.85
C GLU A 537 0.63 36.49 -6.02
N ALA A 538 0.54 35.63 -5.02
CA ALA A 538 -0.29 34.43 -5.03
C ALA A 538 -1.78 34.74 -5.23
N GLY A 539 -2.29 35.79 -4.59
CA GLY A 539 -3.67 36.25 -4.77
C GLY A 539 -3.97 36.73 -6.20
N SER A 540 -3.00 37.27 -6.93
CA SER A 540 -3.14 37.70 -8.32
C SER A 540 -3.21 36.54 -9.31
N GLU A 541 -2.69 35.37 -8.98
CA GLU A 541 -2.71 34.13 -9.78
C GLU A 541 -3.96 33.27 -9.52
N GLY A 542 -4.89 33.72 -8.68
CA GLY A 542 -6.13 32.99 -8.36
C GLY A 542 -5.92 31.82 -7.39
N VAL A 543 -4.78 31.75 -6.75
CA VAL A 543 -4.48 30.78 -5.69
C VAL A 543 -5.15 31.26 -4.41
N THR A 544 -6.20 30.58 -3.97
CA THR A 544 -6.89 30.87 -2.71
C THR A 544 -6.06 30.33 -1.53
N GLY A 545 -5.22 31.17 -0.93
CA GLY A 545 -4.49 30.85 0.29
C GLY A 545 -3.68 32.06 0.75
N GLU A 546 -3.88 32.49 2.00
CA GLU A 546 -2.99 33.46 2.64
C GLU A 546 -1.64 32.81 2.85
N VAL A 547 -0.57 33.40 2.31
CA VAL A 547 0.81 32.99 2.59
C VAL A 547 1.19 33.56 3.93
N GLY A 548 1.31 32.73 4.96
CA GLY A 548 1.78 33.07 6.29
C GLY A 548 2.96 32.20 6.67
N ALA A 549 3.79 32.66 7.60
CA ALA A 549 4.86 31.85 8.15
C ALA A 549 5.14 32.21 9.62
N THR A 550 5.73 31.29 10.36
CA THR A 550 6.30 31.55 11.68
C THR A 550 7.81 31.45 11.62
N CYS A 551 8.50 32.22 12.43
CA CYS A 551 9.98 32.25 12.45
C CYS A 551 10.52 32.58 13.84
N LEU A 552 11.54 31.83 14.27
CA LEU A 552 12.38 32.15 15.42
C LEU A 552 13.82 32.32 14.91
N TYR A 553 14.37 33.53 15.09
CA TYR A 553 15.71 33.88 14.67
C TYR A 553 16.55 34.25 15.90
N VAL A 554 17.72 33.64 16.03
CA VAL A 554 18.61 33.73 17.21
C VAL A 554 20.03 34.02 16.76
N VAL A 555 20.68 35.03 17.35
CA VAL A 555 22.07 35.36 17.07
C VAL A 555 22.88 35.21 18.35
N TYR A 556 23.95 34.40 18.34
CA TYR A 556 24.89 34.22 19.42
C TYR A 556 26.25 34.86 19.09
N ASP A 557 26.73 35.71 19.98
CA ASP A 557 28.05 36.31 19.92
C ASP A 557 28.99 35.60 20.93
N PRO A 558 30.01 34.86 20.48
CA PRO A 558 30.90 34.12 21.37
C PRO A 558 31.90 35.02 22.14
N VAL A 559 32.11 36.28 21.69
CA VAL A 559 33.02 37.25 22.36
C VAL A 559 32.35 37.84 23.59
N THR A 560 31.10 38.30 23.42
CA THR A 560 30.33 38.93 24.50
C THR A 560 29.48 37.90 25.27
N ARG A 561 29.35 36.68 24.75
CA ARG A 561 28.44 35.61 25.23
C ARG A 561 26.98 36.06 25.23
N ARG A 562 26.62 37.06 24.47
CA ARG A 562 25.25 37.54 24.33
C ARG A 562 24.52 36.77 23.25
N CYS A 563 23.27 36.44 23.54
CA CYS A 563 22.37 35.79 22.62
C CYS A 563 21.12 36.65 22.45
N THR A 564 20.84 37.05 21.23
CA THR A 564 19.69 37.89 20.91
C THR A 564 18.64 37.01 20.20
N PHE A 565 17.41 37.06 20.68
CA PHE A 565 16.26 36.25 20.20
C PHE A 565 15.21 37.20 19.65
N ALA A 566 14.64 36.88 18.49
CA ALA A 566 13.43 37.51 17.97
C ALA A 566 12.51 36.43 17.36
N ARG A 567 11.21 36.54 17.58
CA ARG A 567 10.26 35.57 17.08
C ARG A 567 9.03 36.22 16.44
N ALA A 568 8.53 35.60 15.38
CA ALA A 568 7.33 35.97 14.64
C ALA A 568 6.35 34.79 14.69
N GLY A 569 5.40 34.77 15.62
CA GLY A 569 4.39 33.72 15.76
C GLY A 569 4.88 32.31 16.09
N HIS A 570 6.20 32.12 16.27
CA HIS A 570 6.84 30.82 16.45
C HIS A 570 6.90 30.40 17.94
N PRO A 571 6.91 29.10 18.30
CA PRO A 571 7.13 28.67 19.67
C PRO A 571 8.43 29.24 20.27
N PRO A 572 8.50 29.57 21.58
CA PRO A 572 9.69 30.07 22.19
C PRO A 572 10.78 28.98 22.28
N PRO A 573 12.09 29.38 22.33
CA PRO A 573 13.17 28.38 22.44
C PRO A 573 13.19 27.74 23.82
N VAL A 574 13.68 26.52 23.91
CA VAL A 574 14.06 25.88 25.18
C VAL A 574 15.59 26.11 25.36
N VAL A 575 15.94 26.71 26.47
CA VAL A 575 17.36 26.98 26.80
C VAL A 575 17.73 26.25 28.08
N LEU A 576 18.86 25.54 28.06
CA LEU A 576 19.36 24.76 29.19
C LEU A 576 20.73 25.32 29.63
N ASP A 577 20.93 25.52 30.90
CA ASP A 577 22.21 25.88 31.44
C ASP A 577 23.30 24.78 31.23
N PRO A 578 24.57 25.02 31.49
CA PRO A 578 25.62 24.00 31.32
C PRO A 578 25.43 22.75 32.20
N ASP A 579 24.64 22.87 33.28
CA ASP A 579 24.27 21.75 34.14
C ASP A 579 23.06 20.93 33.59
N GLY A 580 22.43 21.40 32.50
CA GLY A 580 21.30 20.79 31.85
C GLY A 580 19.94 21.12 32.52
N ARG A 581 19.86 22.26 33.22
CA ARG A 581 18.61 22.74 33.82
C ARG A 581 17.96 23.76 32.91
N PRO A 582 16.60 23.72 32.75
CA PRO A 582 15.89 24.73 31.96
C PRO A 582 16.11 26.15 32.55
N MET A 583 16.42 27.08 31.65
CA MET A 583 16.49 28.52 31.94
C MET A 583 15.21 29.19 31.47
N GLU A 584 14.65 30.08 32.27
CA GLU A 584 13.51 30.87 31.84
C GLU A 584 14.01 31.99 30.88
N VAL A 585 13.54 31.95 29.66
CA VAL A 585 13.84 32.92 28.61
C VAL A 585 12.55 33.55 28.12
N HIS A 586 12.40 34.83 28.45
CA HIS A 586 11.24 35.59 28.01
C HIS A 586 11.54 36.29 26.68
N VAL A 587 11.07 35.71 25.57
CA VAL A 587 11.14 36.30 24.23
C VAL A 587 9.79 36.92 23.90
N PRO A 588 9.70 38.23 23.58
CA PRO A 588 8.43 38.86 23.18
C PRO A 588 7.75 38.08 22.03
N SER A 589 6.44 37.91 22.12
CA SER A 589 5.68 37.22 21.07
C SER A 589 5.32 38.20 19.98
N GLY A 590 6.01 38.14 18.84
CA GLY A 590 5.61 38.84 17.61
C GLY A 590 4.44 38.13 16.92
N GLN A 591 3.74 38.83 16.05
CA GLN A 591 2.72 38.27 15.15
C GLN A 591 3.38 37.33 14.13
N PRO A 592 2.63 36.36 13.54
CA PRO A 592 3.14 35.60 12.39
C PRO A 592 3.51 36.52 11.20
N LEU A 593 4.47 36.09 10.41
CA LEU A 593 4.89 36.80 9.18
C LEU A 593 3.76 36.77 8.14
N GLY A 594 3.60 37.89 7.43
CA GLY A 594 2.61 38.06 6.38
C GLY A 594 1.36 38.82 6.82
N LEU A 595 1.23 39.15 8.13
CA LEU A 595 0.13 39.97 8.63
C LEU A 595 0.39 41.48 8.50
N GLY A 596 1.67 41.90 8.55
CA GLY A 596 2.09 43.29 8.40
C GLY A 596 1.72 44.20 9.59
N GLY A 597 2.37 45.33 9.68
CA GLY A 597 1.92 46.49 10.44
C GLY A 597 2.44 46.71 11.86
N LEU A 598 3.09 45.71 12.50
CA LEU A 598 3.70 45.89 13.83
C LEU A 598 5.18 45.56 13.79
N PRO A 599 6.06 46.35 14.45
CA PRO A 599 7.46 46.02 14.57
C PRO A 599 7.65 44.80 15.47
N PHE A 600 8.71 44.03 15.19
CA PHE A 600 9.13 42.93 16.06
C PHE A 600 10.02 43.47 17.18
N GLU A 601 10.08 42.74 18.27
CA GLU A 601 10.92 43.05 19.42
C GLU A 601 11.93 41.92 19.63
N SER A 602 13.12 42.26 20.10
CA SER A 602 14.15 41.29 20.44
C SER A 602 14.39 41.22 21.96
N ALA A 603 14.85 40.08 22.45
CA ALA A 603 15.30 39.86 23.80
C ALA A 603 16.77 39.48 23.79
N GLU A 604 17.56 40.02 24.72
CA GLU A 604 18.98 39.72 24.84
C GLU A 604 19.29 39.06 26.19
N LEU A 605 20.09 37.99 26.14
CA LEU A 605 20.49 37.24 27.32
C LEU A 605 21.94 36.84 27.23
N GLU A 606 22.67 36.95 28.36
CA GLU A 606 24.04 36.45 28.46
C GLU A 606 24.02 34.97 28.77
N LEU A 607 24.62 34.15 27.90
CA LEU A 607 24.63 32.69 28.01
C LEU A 607 26.02 32.17 28.39
N PRO A 608 26.17 31.42 29.49
CA PRO A 608 27.41 30.71 29.82
C PRO A 608 27.85 29.76 28.70
N GLU A 609 29.14 29.48 28.62
CA GLU A 609 29.66 28.44 27.72
C GLU A 609 29.11 27.07 28.10
N GLY A 610 28.68 26.27 27.11
CA GLY A 610 28.04 24.97 27.31
C GLY A 610 26.51 25.03 27.41
N THR A 611 25.91 26.21 27.35
CA THR A 611 24.45 26.38 27.28
C THR A 611 23.89 25.72 26.01
N VAL A 612 22.80 24.94 26.14
CA VAL A 612 22.13 24.32 25.02
C VAL A 612 20.90 25.15 24.67
N ILE A 613 20.80 25.56 23.40
CA ILE A 613 19.64 26.25 22.82
C ILE A 613 18.92 25.28 21.91
N ALA A 614 17.65 25.03 22.14
CA ALA A 614 16.78 24.20 21.29
C ALA A 614 15.74 25.07 20.58
N LEU A 615 15.79 25.06 19.25
CA LEU A 615 14.79 25.63 18.38
C LEU A 615 14.03 24.47 17.71
N TYR A 616 12.72 24.57 17.59
CA TYR A 616 11.88 23.46 17.11
C TYR A 616 10.58 24.00 16.55
N THR A 617 9.99 23.22 15.64
CA THR A 617 8.64 23.49 15.11
C THR A 617 7.56 22.80 15.95
N ASP A 618 6.35 23.28 15.84
CA ASP A 618 5.18 22.81 16.62
C ASP A 618 4.89 21.31 16.43
N GLY A 619 5.13 20.75 15.23
CA GLY A 619 4.98 19.32 14.96
C GLY A 619 5.78 18.39 15.89
N LEU A 620 6.83 18.91 16.60
CA LEU A 620 7.54 18.14 17.62
C LEU A 620 6.77 18.08 18.95
N ILE A 621 6.07 19.16 19.30
CA ILE A 621 5.48 19.37 20.62
C ILE A 621 3.97 19.26 20.63
N GLU A 622 3.29 19.56 19.50
CA GLU A 622 1.84 19.50 19.37
C GLU A 622 1.39 18.13 18.81
N THR A 623 0.38 17.54 19.43
CA THR A 623 -0.30 16.34 18.94
C THR A 623 -1.79 16.47 19.24
N ARG A 624 -2.62 15.56 18.72
CA ARG A 624 -4.07 15.56 18.98
C ARG A 624 -4.43 15.52 20.47
N ASP A 625 -3.55 14.95 21.29
CA ASP A 625 -3.79 14.72 22.73
C ASP A 625 -2.88 15.59 23.61
N ARG A 626 -2.09 16.50 23.05
CA ARG A 626 -1.09 17.31 23.77
C ARG A 626 -1.04 18.70 23.15
N ASP A 627 -1.31 19.72 23.96
CA ASP A 627 -1.18 21.13 23.58
C ASP A 627 0.27 21.60 23.57
N ILE A 628 0.51 22.80 23.03
CA ILE A 628 1.84 23.38 22.85
C ILE A 628 2.57 23.56 24.20
N ASP A 629 1.88 24.00 25.26
CA ASP A 629 2.50 24.29 26.55
C ASP A 629 2.98 22.97 27.21
N ALA A 630 2.12 21.96 27.28
CA ALA A 630 2.50 20.65 27.80
C ALA A 630 3.60 19.98 26.97
N GLY A 631 3.59 20.20 25.64
CA GLY A 631 4.62 19.72 24.73
C GLY A 631 5.98 20.36 24.96
N GLN A 632 5.99 21.67 25.26
CA GLN A 632 7.21 22.40 25.56
C GLN A 632 7.82 21.96 26.90
N GLU A 633 7.00 21.72 27.92
CA GLU A 633 7.47 21.17 29.22
C GLU A 633 8.11 19.78 29.01
N LEU A 634 7.46 18.91 28.24
CA LEU A 634 8.00 17.57 27.93
C LEU A 634 9.31 17.64 27.13
N LEU A 635 9.46 18.61 26.21
CA LEU A 635 10.70 18.82 25.47
C LEU A 635 11.82 19.29 26.42
N ALA A 636 11.52 20.22 27.32
CA ALA A 636 12.48 20.69 28.32
C ALA A 636 12.91 19.55 29.25
N ASP A 637 11.99 18.74 29.70
CA ASP A 637 12.28 17.55 30.52
C ASP A 637 13.10 16.51 29.75
N ALA A 638 12.74 16.26 28.48
CA ALA A 638 13.45 15.32 27.63
C ALA A 638 14.89 15.73 27.34
N LEU A 639 15.17 17.04 27.29
CA LEU A 639 16.51 17.59 27.11
C LEU A 639 17.31 17.66 28.41
N SER A 640 16.62 17.77 29.55
CA SER A 640 17.23 18.00 30.87
C SER A 640 18.19 16.90 31.28
N GLY A 641 19.37 17.32 31.81
CA GLY A 641 20.39 16.41 32.35
C GLY A 641 21.09 15.53 31.32
N ARG A 642 20.78 15.65 30.02
CA ARG A 642 21.44 14.87 28.96
C ARG A 642 22.84 15.41 28.67
N LYS A 643 23.83 14.52 28.65
CA LYS A 643 25.23 14.81 28.33
C LYS A 643 25.66 13.91 27.16
N GLY A 644 26.50 14.45 26.28
CA GLY A 644 27.03 13.72 25.14
C GLY A 644 26.96 14.50 23.82
N PRO A 645 27.17 13.83 22.68
CA PRO A 645 27.07 14.43 21.36
C PRO A 645 25.63 14.92 21.07
N LEU A 646 25.50 16.13 20.53
CA LEU A 646 24.18 16.71 20.24
C LEU A 646 23.37 15.89 19.23
N ASP A 647 24.03 15.20 18.32
CA ASP A 647 23.36 14.31 17.34
C ASP A 647 22.61 13.16 18.01
N ASP A 648 23.20 12.57 19.06
CA ASP A 648 22.57 11.50 19.82
C ASP A 648 21.38 12.03 20.64
N ILE A 649 21.58 13.20 21.29
CA ILE A 649 20.52 13.88 22.04
C ILE A 649 19.33 14.21 21.11
N CYS A 650 19.57 14.79 19.92
CA CYS A 650 18.52 15.05 18.94
C CYS A 650 17.72 13.79 18.60
N ARG A 651 18.41 12.67 18.37
CA ARG A 651 17.76 11.40 18.00
C ARG A 651 16.89 10.88 19.12
N GLU A 652 17.40 10.84 20.33
CA GLU A 652 16.70 10.33 21.51
C GLU A 652 15.49 11.19 21.89
N VAL A 653 15.62 12.51 21.83
CA VAL A 653 14.53 13.45 22.10
C VAL A 653 13.39 13.27 21.11
N VAL A 654 13.70 13.24 19.83
CA VAL A 654 12.70 13.02 18.78
C VAL A 654 11.99 11.67 18.96
N GLN A 655 12.74 10.59 19.27
CA GLN A 655 12.16 9.27 19.51
C GLN A 655 11.27 9.22 20.76
N SER A 656 11.58 10.03 21.79
CA SER A 656 10.79 10.05 23.04
C SER A 656 9.49 10.84 22.93
N LEU A 657 9.44 11.86 22.07
CA LEU A 657 8.30 12.76 21.95
C LEU A 657 7.29 12.34 20.86
N LEU A 658 7.75 11.62 19.84
CA LEU A 658 6.91 11.25 18.72
C LEU A 658 6.27 9.86 18.90
N PRO A 659 5.03 9.67 18.44
CA PRO A 659 4.36 8.36 18.48
C PRO A 659 5.01 7.36 17.52
N ALA A 660 4.85 6.07 17.79
CA ALA A 660 5.39 4.97 16.96
C ALA A 660 4.88 4.99 15.49
N GLY A 661 3.78 5.70 15.21
CA GLY A 661 3.19 5.86 13.87
C GLY A 661 3.77 6.97 13.00
N GLY A 662 4.80 7.70 13.49
CA GLY A 662 5.38 8.88 12.83
C GLY A 662 4.72 10.18 13.26
N ALA A 663 5.30 11.31 12.82
CA ALA A 663 4.81 12.64 13.16
C ALA A 663 3.54 12.98 12.35
N PRO A 664 2.53 13.61 12.99
CA PRO A 664 1.32 14.08 12.30
C PRO A 664 1.61 15.27 11.37
N ASP A 665 2.59 16.09 11.71
CA ASP A 665 3.09 17.23 10.95
C ASP A 665 4.60 17.12 10.75
N ASP A 666 5.17 18.06 9.99
CA ASP A 666 6.61 18.15 9.83
C ASP A 666 7.29 18.47 11.17
N VAL A 667 8.48 17.97 11.35
CA VAL A 667 9.26 18.20 12.58
C VAL A 667 10.65 18.68 12.23
N ALA A 668 10.99 19.86 12.69
CA ALA A 668 12.35 20.35 12.73
C ALA A 668 12.81 20.54 14.19
N LEU A 669 13.98 20.01 14.52
CA LEU A 669 14.68 20.24 15.78
C LEU A 669 16.11 20.65 15.48
N LEU A 670 16.49 21.81 15.97
CA LEU A 670 17.85 22.34 15.88
C LEU A 670 18.38 22.59 17.29
N LEU A 671 19.44 21.90 17.65
CA LEU A 671 20.18 22.11 18.91
C LEU A 671 21.47 22.82 18.65
N GLY A 672 21.74 23.82 19.46
CA GLY A 672 23.03 24.55 19.49
C GLY A 672 23.63 24.56 20.89
N ARG A 673 24.88 24.09 21.06
CA ARG A 673 25.63 24.21 22.31
C ARG A 673 26.64 25.35 22.19
N THR A 674 26.49 26.37 23.01
CA THR A 674 27.36 27.54 22.98
C THR A 674 28.81 27.20 23.35
N ARG A 675 29.75 27.79 22.62
CA ARG A 675 31.19 27.78 22.93
C ARG A 675 31.66 29.23 23.06
N GLY A 676 32.32 29.54 24.14
CA GLY A 676 32.96 30.85 24.33
C GLY A 676 34.34 30.89 23.65
N LEU A 677 34.72 32.07 23.17
CA LEU A 677 36.12 32.29 22.79
C LEU A 677 36.97 32.46 24.05
N ARG A 678 38.16 31.86 24.05
CA ARG A 678 39.11 32.06 25.14
C ARG A 678 39.58 33.51 25.14
N PRO A 679 39.83 34.13 26.31
CA PRO A 679 40.38 35.48 26.36
C PRO A 679 41.67 35.65 25.58
N THR A 680 42.44 34.58 25.38
CA THR A 680 43.64 34.55 24.56
C THR A 680 43.41 34.62 23.06
N GLN A 681 42.20 34.45 22.60
CA GLN A 681 41.80 34.45 21.17
C GLN A 681 41.25 35.82 20.74
N VAL A 682 41.09 36.76 21.66
CA VAL A 682 40.54 38.10 21.39
C VAL A 682 41.48 39.14 21.93
N ALA A 683 41.80 40.13 21.12
CA ALA A 683 42.61 41.28 21.54
C ALA A 683 41.93 42.58 21.10
N THR A 684 41.80 43.55 22.02
CA THR A 684 41.03 44.76 21.78
C THR A 684 41.84 46.00 22.23
N TRP A 685 41.83 47.03 21.43
CA TRP A 685 42.50 48.31 21.71
C TRP A 685 41.58 49.48 21.38
N SER A 686 41.58 50.48 22.25
CA SER A 686 40.99 51.79 21.94
C SER A 686 41.99 52.66 21.14
N ILE A 687 41.54 53.17 20.01
CA ILE A 687 42.36 53.92 19.08
C ILE A 687 41.99 55.40 19.14
N PRO A 688 42.89 56.31 19.47
CA PRO A 688 42.64 57.75 19.36
C PRO A 688 42.39 58.16 17.89
N ALA A 689 41.52 59.15 17.68
CA ALA A 689 41.24 59.69 16.35
C ALA A 689 42.41 60.63 15.87
N ASP A 690 43.60 60.08 15.84
CA ASP A 690 44.84 60.76 15.43
C ASP A 690 45.58 59.90 14.40
N PRO A 691 45.82 60.39 13.17
CA PRO A 691 46.57 59.67 12.14
C PRO A 691 47.95 59.12 12.57
N ALA A 692 48.59 59.72 13.54
CA ALA A 692 49.89 59.26 14.07
C ALA A 692 49.77 57.87 14.75
N PHE A 693 48.55 57.50 15.23
CA PHE A 693 48.33 56.20 15.88
C PHE A 693 48.28 55.02 14.91
N VAL A 694 48.08 55.23 13.60
CA VAL A 694 48.12 54.17 12.62
C VAL A 694 49.40 53.34 12.66
N ALA A 695 50.54 54.03 12.81
CA ALA A 695 51.85 53.39 12.95
C ALA A 695 51.94 52.52 14.23
N ARG A 696 51.33 52.99 15.32
CA ARG A 696 51.30 52.30 16.60
C ARG A 696 50.33 51.08 16.54
N THR A 697 49.26 51.25 15.84
CA THR A 697 48.26 50.12 15.60
C THR A 697 48.91 48.97 14.83
N ARG A 698 49.78 49.26 13.86
CA ARG A 698 50.56 48.21 13.16
C ARG A 698 51.39 47.38 14.12
N GLN A 699 52.10 48.09 15.09
CA GLN A 699 52.86 47.37 16.10
C GLN A 699 51.99 46.50 17.02
N TYR A 700 50.78 46.93 17.37
CA TYR A 700 49.84 46.10 18.14
C TYR A 700 49.52 44.82 17.39
N VAL A 701 49.20 44.94 16.11
CA VAL A 701 48.89 43.77 15.25
C VAL A 701 50.12 42.85 15.20
N LEU A 702 51.29 43.32 14.83
CA LEU A 702 52.47 42.47 14.70
C LEU A 702 52.84 41.77 16.01
N THR A 703 52.76 42.48 17.13
CA THR A 703 53.04 41.93 18.47
C THR A 703 52.02 40.85 18.80
N GLN A 704 50.74 41.10 18.49
CA GLN A 704 49.68 40.15 18.77
C GLN A 704 49.76 38.89 17.88
N MET A 705 50.10 39.01 16.59
CA MET A 705 50.31 37.89 15.69
C MET A 705 51.45 36.97 16.14
N ALA A 706 52.56 37.62 16.65
CA ALA A 706 53.69 36.88 17.22
C ALA A 706 53.30 36.14 18.51
N LEU A 707 52.50 36.77 19.40
CA LEU A 707 51.97 36.13 20.62
C LEU A 707 51.05 34.93 20.31
N TRP A 708 50.28 35.00 19.24
CA TRP A 708 49.37 33.93 18.81
C TRP A 708 50.08 32.85 17.96
N GLY A 709 51.32 33.07 17.51
CA GLY A 709 52.06 32.13 16.68
C GLY A 709 51.64 32.12 15.20
N ILE A 710 50.82 33.08 14.74
CA ILE A 710 50.31 33.23 13.38
C ILE A 710 51.04 34.29 12.57
N SER A 711 52.37 34.27 12.63
CA SER A 711 53.24 35.26 12.00
C SER A 711 53.11 35.33 10.47
N GLU A 712 52.68 34.27 9.80
CA GLU A 712 52.49 34.28 8.35
C GLU A 712 51.39 35.26 7.90
N ALA A 713 50.32 35.39 8.67
CA ALA A 713 49.23 36.33 8.39
C ALA A 713 49.59 37.79 8.78
N ALA A 714 50.70 38.02 9.48
CA ALA A 714 51.02 39.29 10.10
C ALA A 714 51.12 40.45 9.10
N PHE A 715 51.73 40.23 7.93
CA PHE A 715 51.90 41.28 6.91
C PHE A 715 50.52 41.69 6.33
N THR A 716 49.67 40.69 6.02
CA THR A 716 48.33 40.94 5.46
C THR A 716 47.42 41.60 6.51
N ALA A 717 47.46 41.12 7.76
CA ALA A 717 46.69 41.67 8.86
C ALA A 717 47.11 43.13 9.17
N GLU A 718 48.42 43.43 9.18
CA GLU A 718 48.95 44.76 9.34
C GLU A 718 48.42 45.74 8.29
N LEU A 719 48.41 45.31 7.01
CA LEU A 719 47.93 46.12 5.91
C LEU A 719 46.43 46.36 6.00
N VAL A 720 45.64 45.30 6.20
CA VAL A 720 44.16 45.36 6.36
C VAL A 720 43.81 46.31 7.52
N VAL A 721 44.39 46.09 8.70
CA VAL A 721 44.12 46.93 9.87
C VAL A 721 44.54 48.40 9.65
N SER A 722 45.66 48.61 8.96
CA SER A 722 46.12 50.00 8.63
C SER A 722 45.06 50.72 7.79
N GLU A 723 44.51 50.07 6.79
CA GLU A 723 43.45 50.63 5.92
C GLU A 723 42.15 50.87 6.68
N LEU A 724 41.70 49.88 7.49
CA LEU A 724 40.46 49.98 8.26
C LEU A 724 40.54 51.10 9.33
N VAL A 725 41.64 51.15 10.07
CA VAL A 725 41.84 52.17 11.10
C VAL A 725 42.03 53.57 10.47
N THR A 726 42.70 53.66 9.31
CA THR A 726 42.85 54.96 8.60
C THR A 726 41.46 55.46 8.13
N ASN A 727 40.63 54.56 7.67
CA ASN A 727 39.23 54.86 7.25
C ASN A 727 38.43 55.36 8.47
N ALA A 728 38.49 54.66 9.60
CA ALA A 728 37.80 55.06 10.82
C ALA A 728 38.24 56.44 11.35
N ILE A 729 39.54 56.74 11.31
CA ILE A 729 40.05 58.02 11.71
C ILE A 729 39.67 59.17 10.76
N ARG A 730 39.58 58.88 9.42
CA ARG A 730 39.28 59.90 8.41
C ARG A 730 37.78 60.13 8.20
N HIS A 731 36.99 59.11 8.33
CA HIS A 731 35.59 59.08 7.91
C HIS A 731 34.62 58.65 9.01
N GLY A 732 35.12 58.11 10.12
CA GLY A 732 34.38 57.71 11.29
C GLY A 732 34.27 58.80 12.36
N ALA A 733 33.79 58.45 13.55
CA ALA A 733 33.72 59.27 14.75
C ALA A 733 34.19 58.45 15.98
N PRO A 734 34.75 59.09 16.99
CA PRO A 734 35.07 58.45 18.27
C PRO A 734 33.75 57.90 18.94
N PRO A 735 33.86 56.79 19.72
CA PRO A 735 35.10 56.06 20.03
C PRO A 735 35.47 55.11 18.87
N ILE A 736 36.79 55.00 18.60
CA ILE A 736 37.35 54.07 17.65
C ILE A 736 37.98 52.89 18.41
N GLN A 737 37.64 51.69 18.07
CA GLN A 737 38.11 50.44 18.67
C GLN A 737 38.64 49.51 17.60
N LEU A 738 39.84 48.96 17.77
CA LEU A 738 40.32 47.81 17.01
C LEU A 738 40.15 46.54 17.82
N ARG A 739 39.60 45.50 17.19
CA ARG A 739 39.49 44.16 17.77
C ARG A 739 40.04 43.14 16.77
N LEU A 740 40.83 42.22 17.26
CA LEU A 740 41.31 41.07 16.53
C LEU A 740 40.76 39.83 17.21
N ILE A 741 40.26 38.91 16.41
CA ILE A 741 39.70 37.63 16.88
C ILE A 741 40.32 36.54 16.02
N HIS A 742 40.78 35.44 16.60
CA HIS A 742 41.25 34.31 15.83
C HIS A 742 40.76 32.97 16.34
N ASP A 743 40.66 32.02 15.42
CA ASP A 743 40.58 30.59 15.72
C ASP A 743 41.70 29.84 14.99
N GLU A 744 41.55 28.50 14.80
CA GLU A 744 42.58 27.67 14.15
C GLU A 744 42.72 27.98 12.64
N THR A 745 41.67 28.51 12.00
CA THR A 745 41.57 28.67 10.54
C THR A 745 41.39 30.10 10.07
N THR A 746 40.97 31.01 10.96
CA THR A 746 40.50 32.34 10.56
C THR A 746 41.03 33.42 11.53
N LEU A 747 41.45 34.53 10.97
CA LEU A 747 41.74 35.77 11.71
C LEU A 747 40.74 36.84 11.26
N ILE A 748 40.05 37.45 12.20
CA ILE A 748 39.11 38.55 11.95
C ILE A 748 39.69 39.85 12.49
N CYS A 749 39.71 40.88 11.64
CA CYS A 749 40.10 42.22 11.98
C CYS A 749 38.84 43.10 11.97
N GLU A 750 38.48 43.68 13.09
CA GLU A 750 37.33 44.57 13.26
C GLU A 750 37.73 45.94 13.69
N VAL A 751 37.17 46.98 13.06
CA VAL A 751 37.34 48.37 13.49
C VAL A 751 35.97 49.00 13.65
N SER A 752 35.62 49.33 14.88
CA SER A 752 34.39 50.03 15.23
C SER A 752 34.63 51.54 15.37
N ASP A 753 33.65 52.33 14.91
CA ASP A 753 33.65 53.80 15.10
C ASP A 753 32.21 54.30 15.33
N GLY A 754 32.06 55.50 15.93
CA GLY A 754 30.79 56.10 16.30
C GLY A 754 29.99 56.73 15.16
N SER A 755 30.31 56.45 13.89
CA SER A 755 29.61 57.00 12.74
C SER A 755 28.65 55.98 12.11
N GLY A 756 27.38 56.33 11.95
CA GLY A 756 26.38 55.49 11.26
C GLY A 756 26.48 55.46 9.72
N THR A 757 27.52 56.10 9.11
CA THR A 757 27.63 56.20 7.65
C THR A 757 28.28 54.91 7.09
N ALA A 758 27.56 54.18 6.28
CA ALA A 758 28.10 52.98 5.64
C ALA A 758 29.21 53.29 4.63
N PRO A 759 30.30 52.49 4.57
CA PRO A 759 31.35 52.67 3.60
C PRO A 759 30.85 52.23 2.20
N HIS A 760 31.15 53.06 1.17
CA HIS A 760 30.88 52.72 -0.22
C HIS A 760 32.15 52.37 -0.98
N LEU A 761 32.20 51.23 -1.62
CA LEU A 761 33.21 50.89 -2.61
C LEU A 761 33.10 51.86 -3.79
N ARG A 762 34.06 52.76 -3.96
CA ARG A 762 34.19 53.59 -5.16
C ARG A 762 35.29 53.01 -6.06
N ARG A 763 35.01 52.89 -7.36
CA ARG A 763 36.08 52.64 -8.34
C ARG A 763 36.92 53.93 -8.38
N ALA A 764 38.10 53.88 -7.79
CA ALA A 764 39.07 54.95 -7.86
C ALA A 764 39.47 55.15 -9.34
N LYS A 765 39.39 56.38 -9.85
CA LYS A 765 39.96 56.75 -11.14
C LYS A 765 41.52 56.68 -11.00
N THR A 766 42.23 56.41 -12.08
CA THR A 766 43.68 56.14 -12.16
C THR A 766 44.56 57.17 -11.48
N PHE A 767 44.06 58.39 -11.15
CA PHE A 767 44.78 59.50 -10.54
C PHE A 767 44.29 59.90 -9.13
N ASP A 768 43.36 59.15 -8.52
CA ASP A 768 42.87 59.41 -7.17
C ASP A 768 43.82 58.78 -6.16
N GLU A 769 44.49 59.59 -5.32
CA GLU A 769 45.29 59.13 -4.20
C GLU A 769 44.49 58.61 -3.02
N GLY A 770 43.14 58.80 -3.04
CA GLY A 770 42.18 58.31 -2.05
C GLY A 770 41.15 57.30 -2.67
N GLY A 771 40.74 56.29 -1.89
CA GLY A 771 39.65 55.35 -2.27
C GLY A 771 40.10 53.96 -2.70
N ARG A 772 41.41 53.63 -2.60
CA ARG A 772 41.91 52.27 -2.89
C ARG A 772 41.95 51.34 -1.67
N GLY A 773 41.77 51.86 -0.46
CA GLY A 773 41.93 51.09 0.77
C GLY A 773 40.94 49.92 0.91
N LEU A 774 39.66 50.18 0.73
CA LEU A 774 38.65 49.09 0.81
C LEU A 774 38.76 48.09 -0.37
N LEU A 775 39.23 48.54 -1.55
CA LEU A 775 39.51 47.63 -2.66
C LEU A 775 40.66 46.69 -2.32
N LEU A 776 41.67 47.19 -1.66
CA LEU A 776 42.80 46.41 -1.21
C LEU A 776 42.40 45.43 -0.11
N VAL A 777 41.55 45.85 0.85
CA VAL A 777 40.95 44.94 1.84
C VAL A 777 40.19 43.82 1.14
N ALA A 778 39.34 44.17 0.17
CA ALA A 778 38.55 43.18 -0.59
C ALA A 778 39.41 42.16 -1.38
N GLN A 779 40.61 42.55 -1.82
CA GLN A 779 41.52 41.67 -2.56
C GLN A 779 42.36 40.76 -1.64
N LEU A 780 42.60 41.18 -0.40
CA LEU A 780 43.48 40.51 0.56
C LEU A 780 42.75 39.64 1.56
N THR A 781 41.39 39.72 1.57
CA THR A 781 40.58 39.05 2.56
C THR A 781 39.62 38.07 1.90
N GLN A 782 39.27 37.04 2.61
CA GLN A 782 38.27 36.05 2.15
C GLN A 782 36.86 36.68 2.11
N ARG A 783 36.55 37.44 3.15
CA ARG A 783 35.29 38.17 3.30
C ARG A 783 35.59 39.51 4.00
N TRP A 784 34.81 40.50 3.69
CA TRP A 784 34.78 41.76 4.42
C TRP A 784 33.40 42.37 4.38
N GLY A 785 33.09 43.27 5.29
CA GLY A 785 31.79 43.91 5.33
C GLY A 785 31.72 45.02 6.38
N SER A 786 30.54 45.58 6.57
CA SER A 786 30.23 46.52 7.62
C SER A 786 28.91 46.13 8.29
N ARG A 787 28.84 46.27 9.60
CA ARG A 787 27.60 46.11 10.38
C ARG A 787 27.33 47.37 11.17
N HIS A 788 26.08 47.72 11.31
CA HIS A 788 25.64 48.79 12.20
C HIS A 788 25.57 48.27 13.64
N THR A 789 25.91 49.12 14.58
CA THR A 789 25.80 48.90 16.02
C THR A 789 25.05 50.08 16.64
N GLU A 790 24.52 49.92 17.86
CA GLU A 790 23.83 51.01 18.58
C GLU A 790 24.66 52.29 18.66
N ASP A 791 25.98 52.16 18.81
CA ASP A 791 26.93 53.25 18.98
C ASP A 791 27.59 53.73 17.67
N GLY A 792 27.26 53.13 16.50
CA GLY A 792 27.87 53.51 15.23
C GLY A 792 27.96 52.35 14.23
N LYS A 793 29.17 52.04 13.73
CA LYS A 793 29.39 50.89 12.79
C LYS A 793 30.68 50.14 13.10
N THR A 794 30.75 48.89 12.70
CA THR A 794 31.95 48.08 12.67
C THR A 794 32.24 47.66 11.23
N ILE A 795 33.49 47.95 10.75
CA ILE A 795 34.01 47.40 9.50
C ILE A 795 34.89 46.21 9.87
N TRP A 796 34.66 45.08 9.23
CA TRP A 796 35.33 43.81 9.53
C TRP A 796 35.93 43.20 8.27
N ALA A 797 36.96 42.38 8.46
CA ALA A 797 37.62 41.64 7.39
C ALA A 797 38.13 40.30 7.94
N GLU A 798 37.89 39.19 7.18
CA GLU A 798 38.27 37.84 7.53
C GLU A 798 39.42 37.36 6.67
N LEU A 799 40.46 36.84 7.29
CA LEU A 799 41.66 36.31 6.68
C LEU A 799 41.73 34.80 6.97
N THR A 800 41.98 33.99 5.97
CA THR A 800 42.24 32.57 6.16
C THR A 800 43.66 32.37 6.70
N LEU A 801 43.78 31.59 7.77
CA LEU A 801 45.07 31.12 8.29
C LEU A 801 45.39 29.79 7.56
N SER A 802 46.55 29.68 6.94
CA SER A 802 46.99 28.44 6.29
C SER A 802 47.18 27.36 7.35
N GLU A 803 46.63 26.16 7.11
CA GLU A 803 47.04 24.98 7.88
C GLU A 803 48.53 24.69 7.54
N GLU A 804 49.44 24.63 8.54
CA GLU A 804 50.81 24.10 8.38
C GLU A 804 50.78 22.59 8.07
#